data_b07f2674e67fe00b1ec7b925b555cf25
#
_entry.id   b07f2674e67fe00b1ec7b925b555cf25
#
_cell.length_a   1.000
_cell.length_b   1.000
_cell.length_c   1.000
_cell.angle_alpha   90.00
_cell.angle_beta   90.00
_cell.angle_gamma   90.00
#
_symmetry.space_group_name_H-M   'P 1'
#
loop_
_entity.id
_entity.type
_entity.pdbx_description
1 polymer ?
#
loop_
_entity_poly.entity_id
_entity_poly.type
_entity_poly.pdbx_seq_one_letter_code
_entity_poly.pdbx_strand_id
1 'polypeptide(L)'
;MQAPQGRVSRRRILHRKGTGIVLPRPNFAVQSAQRRQAARGGEAPWLSAPAACRKGWYFVKKEVKHTSILRFFPFTKGLRHHFVLALIAIIVAVFANYMTPQVIRVTVDSVINDTPFNLPAFLTDWIESLGGREFLRQNILLCALASLLFALLSGVTNYLSRMHMAKGCEGTITRIRDRLFAHIQRLPYAWHNLNQTGDIIQRCTQDVDLIRNFISDQMLELVRVVVLIGVSLALMFSMNVPLALIALIFIPIVVAYSLIFFVIVGNRFRVADEAEGKLTAIVQENLTGVRVVRAFGRERFEKDKFNEQNDLFSDLWVRLGRVMGLNWGFGDLLSGLQVITILAAGVFFVVNGSITEGEYLAFIAYNSMLVWPTRSLGRLLSELSKTGISSKRLFEILDAEEEHDAENPVEPPMDRDIEFKNVNFSYGTTGEVLHDISFKIPAGTTLGILGSTGSGKSTLTYLLDRLYELPEGAGAITIGGVDIRKISLSHLRRHIGIVLQEPFLFSKSFKDSISDGSDRHDLESVREYARLAVIDDTIGSFAEGYDTQIGERGVTISGGQKQRVAIARMLMQDTPIKIFDDSLSAVDMETDAKIRESINKNVRGTTIIIAHRITTIMNADQIIVMDKGRIVQRGTHETLSKEDGIYKRIYDTQRSAT
;
A
#
# COMPACT_ATOMS: atom_id res chain seq x y z
N MET A 1 -23.78 -2.28 -56.86
CA MET A 1 -22.83 -1.51 -57.70
C MET A 1 -21.45 -1.73 -57.10
N GLN A 2 -20.76 -2.47 -57.76
CA GLN A 2 -19.38 -2.79 -58.15
C GLN A 2 -18.27 -2.00 -57.44
N ALA A 3 -17.35 -2.78 -56.87
CA ALA A 3 -15.98 -2.40 -56.48
C ALA A 3 -15.14 -1.97 -57.72
N PRO A 4 -13.94 -1.38 -57.46
CA PRO A 4 -12.80 -2.14 -57.99
C PRO A 4 -11.62 -2.29 -57.02
N GLN A 5 -10.97 -3.45 -57.24
CA GLN A 5 -9.67 -3.84 -56.72
C GLN A 5 -8.55 -3.00 -57.33
N GLY A 6 -7.56 -2.62 -56.53
CA GLY A 6 -6.30 -2.03 -56.97
C GLY A 6 -5.10 -2.77 -56.40
N ARG A 7 -4.47 -3.61 -57.22
CA ARG A 7 -3.12 -4.18 -57.00
C ARG A 7 -2.09 -3.06 -57.01
N VAL A 8 -1.18 -3.02 -56.02
CA VAL A 8 0.08 -2.26 -56.17
C VAL A 8 1.27 -3.17 -55.89
N SER A 9 2.13 -3.15 -56.85
CA SER A 9 3.31 -3.94 -57.13
C SER A 9 4.48 -3.66 -56.15
N ARG A 10 5.26 -4.72 -55.92
CA ARG A 10 6.62 -4.65 -55.37
C ARG A 10 7.55 -3.84 -56.25
N ARG A 11 8.20 -2.81 -55.73
CA ARG A 11 9.43 -2.22 -56.31
C ARG A 11 10.59 -2.41 -55.34
N ARG A 12 11.58 -3.17 -55.81
CA ARG A 12 12.96 -3.19 -55.33
C ARG A 12 13.58 -1.82 -55.55
N ILE A 13 14.26 -1.27 -54.55
CA ILE A 13 15.21 -0.16 -54.76
C ILE A 13 16.55 -0.57 -54.19
N LEU A 14 17.54 -0.39 -55.03
CA LEU A 14 18.95 -0.74 -54.93
C LEU A 14 19.71 0.11 -53.90
N HIS A 15 20.75 -0.51 -53.38
CA HIS A 15 21.85 0.07 -52.60
C HIS A 15 22.43 1.35 -53.20
N ARG A 16 22.68 2.35 -52.32
CA ARG A 16 23.73 3.36 -52.57
C ARG A 16 24.57 3.50 -51.30
N LYS A 17 25.85 3.19 -51.43
CA LYS A 17 26.92 3.39 -50.44
C LYS A 17 27.16 4.88 -50.23
N GLY A 18 27.35 5.32 -48.97
CA GLY A 18 27.82 6.66 -48.64
C GLY A 18 28.39 6.65 -47.21
N THR A 19 29.69 6.60 -47.15
CA THR A 19 30.69 7.05 -46.15
C THR A 19 30.24 7.36 -44.71
N GLY A 20 30.87 6.61 -43.77
CA GLY A 20 30.64 6.63 -42.36
C GLY A 20 31.29 7.77 -41.60
N ILE A 21 30.67 8.09 -40.48
CA ILE A 21 31.32 8.64 -39.29
C ILE A 21 31.08 7.64 -38.16
N VAL A 22 32.17 7.02 -37.70
CA VAL A 22 32.15 6.04 -36.63
C VAL A 22 32.16 6.80 -35.31
N LEU A 23 31.05 6.78 -34.57
CA LEU A 23 31.04 7.13 -33.15
C LEU A 23 31.27 5.87 -32.32
N PRO A 24 32.09 5.91 -31.24
CA PRO A 24 32.44 4.72 -30.48
C PRO A 24 31.23 4.18 -29.69
N ARG A 25 30.97 2.89 -29.81
CA ARG A 25 29.98 2.14 -29.00
C ARG A 25 30.44 2.08 -27.54
N PRO A 26 29.57 2.30 -26.56
CA PRO A 26 29.92 2.07 -25.16
C PRO A 26 30.13 0.57 -24.90
N ASN A 27 31.21 0.28 -24.20
CA ASN A 27 31.71 -1.06 -23.85
C ASN A 27 30.71 -1.85 -23.01
N PHE A 28 30.01 -2.80 -23.60
CA PHE A 28 29.14 -3.79 -22.93
C PHE A 28 29.90 -4.79 -22.04
N ALA A 29 31.24 -4.76 -22.05
CA ALA A 29 32.07 -5.69 -21.27
C ALA A 29 32.15 -5.35 -19.76
N VAL A 30 31.93 -4.10 -19.36
CA VAL A 30 32.03 -3.70 -17.94
C VAL A 30 30.77 -4.03 -17.15
N GLN A 31 29.59 -4.00 -17.78
CA GLN A 31 28.34 -4.39 -17.11
C GLN A 31 28.17 -5.90 -16.91
N SER A 32 28.81 -6.73 -17.76
CA SER A 32 28.77 -8.18 -17.61
C SER A 32 29.75 -8.68 -16.53
N ALA A 33 30.83 -7.95 -16.26
CA ALA A 33 31.78 -8.29 -15.19
C ALA A 33 31.19 -7.99 -13.79
N GLN A 34 30.47 -6.89 -13.63
CA GLN A 34 29.79 -6.55 -12.36
C GLN A 34 28.63 -7.52 -12.02
N ARG A 35 27.92 -8.05 -13.01
CA ARG A 35 26.88 -9.08 -12.77
C ARG A 35 27.44 -10.47 -12.43
N ARG A 36 28.69 -10.79 -12.85
CA ARG A 36 29.33 -12.07 -12.51
C ARG A 36 30.00 -12.08 -11.14
N GLN A 37 30.35 -10.91 -10.58
CA GLN A 37 30.84 -10.79 -9.20
C GLN A 37 29.73 -10.85 -8.14
N ALA A 38 28.50 -10.45 -8.46
CA ALA A 38 27.35 -10.59 -7.56
C ALA A 38 26.81 -12.03 -7.43
N ALA A 39 27.22 -12.94 -8.31
CA ALA A 39 26.79 -14.34 -8.33
C ALA A 39 27.77 -15.33 -7.67
N ARG A 40 28.92 -14.88 -7.19
CA ARG A 40 29.84 -15.68 -6.38
C ARG A 40 29.81 -15.13 -4.97
N GLY A 41 29.20 -15.89 -4.04
CA GLY A 41 29.04 -15.56 -2.63
C GLY A 41 30.34 -15.13 -1.94
N GLY A 42 30.63 -13.85 -2.03
CA GLY A 42 31.62 -13.15 -1.23
C GLY A 42 30.87 -12.39 -0.14
N GLU A 43 31.22 -12.61 1.11
CA GLU A 43 30.73 -11.89 2.26
C GLU A 43 30.80 -10.38 2.02
N ALA A 44 29.68 -9.68 2.27
CA ALA A 44 29.58 -8.25 2.02
C ALA A 44 30.54 -7.45 2.92
N PRO A 45 31.22 -6.38 2.44
CA PRO A 45 32.29 -5.66 3.15
C PRO A 45 31.90 -5.02 4.50
N TRP A 46 30.63 -5.10 4.91
CA TRP A 46 30.11 -4.50 6.14
C TRP A 46 30.28 -5.36 7.40
N LEU A 47 30.82 -6.58 7.29
CA LEU A 47 31.11 -7.45 8.45
C LEU A 47 32.33 -7.01 9.28
N SER A 48 33.12 -6.02 8.81
CA SER A 48 34.34 -5.56 9.46
C SER A 48 34.20 -4.21 10.22
N ALA A 49 33.00 -3.67 10.38
CA ALA A 49 32.79 -2.45 11.16
C ALA A 49 32.86 -2.71 12.68
N PRO A 50 33.49 -1.80 13.49
CA PRO A 50 33.63 -1.98 14.93
C PRO A 50 32.30 -2.17 15.64
N ALA A 51 32.27 -3.00 16.68
CA ALA A 51 31.07 -3.38 17.43
C ALA A 51 30.30 -2.20 18.04
N ALA A 52 30.92 -1.05 18.24
CA ALA A 52 30.30 0.18 18.74
C ALA A 52 29.33 0.84 17.73
N CYS A 53 29.56 0.69 16.41
CA CYS A 53 28.64 1.18 15.37
C CYS A 53 27.41 0.29 15.14
N ARG A 54 27.35 -0.90 15.74
CA ARG A 54 26.25 -1.85 15.49
C ARG A 54 25.01 -1.66 16.36
N LYS A 55 25.05 -0.81 17.38
CA LYS A 55 23.89 -0.58 18.28
C LYS A 55 23.06 0.66 17.96
N GLY A 56 23.53 1.53 17.09
CA GLY A 56 22.76 2.68 16.65
C GLY A 56 22.22 2.44 15.23
N TRP A 57 20.91 2.35 15.08
CA TRP A 57 20.20 2.32 13.79
C TRP A 57 20.17 1.00 13.01
N TYR A 58 19.98 -0.11 13.66
CA TYR A 58 19.40 -1.27 13.01
C TYR A 58 17.87 -1.25 13.23
N PHE A 59 17.13 -0.82 12.20
CA PHE A 59 15.90 -1.54 11.91
C PHE A 59 16.34 -2.96 11.57
N VAL A 60 16.57 -3.77 12.59
CA VAL A 60 16.72 -5.21 12.44
C VAL A 60 15.44 -5.62 11.75
N LYS A 61 15.54 -5.99 10.47
CA LYS A 61 14.51 -6.77 9.80
C LYS A 61 14.33 -8.00 10.67
N LYS A 62 13.48 -7.88 11.68
CA LYS A 62 13.08 -9.00 12.52
C LYS A 62 12.52 -9.97 11.52
N GLU A 63 13.23 -11.07 11.25
CA GLU A 63 12.70 -12.11 10.38
C GLU A 63 11.32 -12.43 10.92
N VAL A 64 10.29 -12.02 10.18
CA VAL A 64 8.91 -12.24 10.56
C VAL A 64 8.70 -13.75 10.41
N LYS A 65 9.01 -14.46 11.50
CA LYS A 65 8.80 -15.91 11.61
C LYS A 65 7.34 -16.17 11.29
N HIS A 66 7.09 -16.83 10.16
CA HIS A 66 5.79 -17.29 9.67
C HIS A 66 4.65 -16.29 9.88
N THR A 67 4.42 -15.45 8.88
CA THR A 67 3.24 -14.60 8.80
C THR A 67 2.02 -15.47 8.54
N SER A 68 1.48 -16.00 9.60
CA SER A 68 0.22 -16.73 9.56
C SER A 68 -0.93 -15.72 9.47
N ILE A 69 -1.90 -15.98 8.59
CA ILE A 69 -3.19 -15.29 8.56
C ILE A 69 -3.84 -15.27 9.96
N LEU A 70 -3.48 -16.21 10.83
CA LEU A 70 -3.88 -16.26 12.24
C LEU A 70 -3.52 -15.01 13.04
N ARG A 71 -2.54 -14.20 12.61
CA ARG A 71 -2.22 -12.92 13.26
C ARG A 71 -3.33 -11.88 13.16
N PHE A 72 -4.30 -12.06 12.25
CA PHE A 72 -5.50 -11.22 12.20
C PHE A 72 -6.56 -11.61 13.24
N PHE A 73 -6.42 -12.76 13.89
CA PHE A 73 -7.41 -13.23 14.86
C PHE A 73 -7.67 -12.27 16.05
N PRO A 74 -6.70 -11.52 16.58
CA PRO A 74 -6.99 -10.49 17.61
C PRO A 74 -7.94 -9.39 17.13
N PHE A 75 -7.90 -9.02 15.84
CA PHE A 75 -8.77 -7.98 15.28
C PHE A 75 -10.23 -8.43 15.17
N THR A 76 -10.51 -9.73 15.24
CA THR A 76 -11.87 -10.29 15.23
C THR A 76 -12.53 -10.25 16.61
N LYS A 77 -11.86 -9.81 17.70
CA LYS A 77 -12.40 -9.79 19.06
C LYS A 77 -13.74 -9.02 19.11
N GLY A 78 -14.78 -9.64 19.64
CA GLY A 78 -16.15 -9.08 19.65
C GLY A 78 -16.98 -9.31 18.39
N LEU A 79 -16.36 -9.74 17.26
CA LEU A 79 -17.04 -10.05 16.00
C LEU A 79 -17.06 -11.56 15.70
N ARG A 80 -16.46 -12.39 16.54
CA ARG A 80 -16.30 -13.83 16.32
C ARG A 80 -17.61 -14.58 16.14
N HIS A 81 -18.66 -14.14 16.83
CA HIS A 81 -19.99 -14.73 16.71
C HIS A 81 -20.54 -14.64 15.26
N HIS A 82 -20.21 -13.56 14.54
CA HIS A 82 -20.61 -13.45 13.13
C HIS A 82 -19.92 -14.52 12.26
N PHE A 83 -18.62 -14.77 12.46
CA PHE A 83 -17.91 -15.83 11.73
C PHE A 83 -18.45 -17.22 12.06
N VAL A 84 -18.75 -17.49 13.34
CA VAL A 84 -19.34 -18.76 13.75
C VAL A 84 -20.74 -18.94 13.15
N LEU A 85 -21.60 -17.93 13.20
CA LEU A 85 -22.93 -17.97 12.60
C LEU A 85 -22.87 -18.15 11.08
N ALA A 86 -21.92 -17.48 10.39
CA ALA A 86 -21.69 -17.66 8.96
C ALA A 86 -21.30 -19.10 8.63
N LEU A 87 -20.41 -19.69 9.45
CA LEU A 87 -19.95 -21.07 9.29
C LEU A 87 -21.10 -22.08 9.50
N ILE A 88 -21.88 -21.92 10.55
CA ILE A 88 -23.05 -22.79 10.80
C ILE A 88 -24.04 -22.66 9.65
N ALA A 89 -24.35 -21.44 9.24
CA ALA A 89 -25.31 -21.19 8.18
C ALA A 89 -24.88 -21.80 6.83
N ILE A 90 -23.58 -21.76 6.46
CA ILE A 90 -23.11 -22.37 5.20
C ILE A 90 -23.15 -23.89 5.27
N ILE A 91 -22.86 -24.50 6.43
CA ILE A 91 -22.97 -25.94 6.62
C ILE A 91 -24.43 -26.37 6.44
N VAL A 92 -25.38 -25.68 7.09
CA VAL A 92 -26.79 -25.95 6.94
C VAL A 92 -27.25 -25.78 5.48
N ALA A 93 -26.76 -24.73 4.80
CA ALA A 93 -27.08 -24.50 3.39
C ALA A 93 -26.60 -25.65 2.49
N VAL A 94 -25.40 -26.18 2.73
CA VAL A 94 -24.86 -27.33 1.98
C VAL A 94 -25.73 -28.56 2.24
N PHE A 95 -26.01 -28.88 3.50
CA PHE A 95 -26.91 -30.03 3.81
C PHE A 95 -28.29 -29.89 3.19
N ALA A 96 -28.91 -28.72 3.28
CA ALA A 96 -30.23 -28.48 2.66
C ALA A 96 -30.17 -28.66 1.14
N ASN A 97 -29.10 -28.23 0.48
CA ASN A 97 -28.94 -28.41 -0.97
C ASN A 97 -28.84 -29.91 -1.37
N TYR A 98 -28.22 -30.74 -0.52
CA TYR A 98 -28.12 -32.20 -0.76
C TYR A 98 -29.40 -32.96 -0.48
N MET A 99 -30.37 -32.36 0.21
CA MET A 99 -31.67 -33.01 0.45
C MET A 99 -32.54 -33.07 -0.82
N THR A 100 -32.38 -32.12 -1.75
CA THR A 100 -33.18 -32.14 -3.00
C THR A 100 -32.99 -33.41 -3.84
N PRO A 101 -31.73 -33.87 -4.14
CA PRO A 101 -31.54 -35.16 -4.80
C PRO A 101 -32.03 -36.36 -3.97
N GLN A 102 -31.98 -36.29 -2.63
CA GLN A 102 -32.55 -37.34 -1.78
C GLN A 102 -34.09 -37.43 -1.89
N VAL A 103 -34.78 -36.30 -1.93
CA VAL A 103 -36.24 -36.27 -2.16
C VAL A 103 -36.57 -36.86 -3.53
N ILE A 104 -35.79 -36.51 -4.58
CA ILE A 104 -35.99 -37.12 -5.92
C ILE A 104 -35.76 -38.63 -5.87
N ARG A 105 -34.69 -39.10 -5.21
CA ARG A 105 -34.42 -40.53 -5.02
C ARG A 105 -35.63 -41.25 -4.39
N VAL A 106 -36.10 -40.75 -3.23
CA VAL A 106 -37.23 -41.35 -2.51
C VAL A 106 -38.51 -41.32 -3.33
N THR A 107 -38.71 -40.23 -4.07
CA THR A 107 -39.89 -40.11 -4.94
C THR A 107 -39.87 -41.16 -6.04
N VAL A 108 -38.74 -41.35 -6.72
CA VAL A 108 -38.61 -42.33 -7.81
C VAL A 108 -38.69 -43.78 -7.27
N ASP A 109 -37.87 -44.08 -6.25
CA ASP A 109 -37.75 -45.44 -5.75
C ASP A 109 -39.00 -45.89 -4.98
N SER A 110 -39.45 -45.10 -3.99
CA SER A 110 -40.47 -45.55 -3.04
C SER A 110 -41.90 -45.15 -3.42
N VAL A 111 -42.09 -44.01 -4.11
CA VAL A 111 -43.42 -43.54 -4.49
C VAL A 111 -43.81 -44.04 -5.88
N ILE A 112 -42.89 -44.08 -6.85
CA ILE A 112 -43.16 -44.52 -8.24
C ILE A 112 -42.93 -46.02 -8.40
N ASN A 113 -41.75 -46.55 -7.97
CA ASN A 113 -41.30 -47.93 -8.21
C ASN A 113 -41.59 -48.91 -7.07
N ASP A 114 -42.37 -48.53 -6.10
CA ASP A 114 -42.89 -49.39 -5.02
C ASP A 114 -41.80 -50.04 -4.12
N THR A 115 -40.57 -49.52 -4.08
CA THR A 115 -39.52 -50.03 -3.16
C THR A 115 -39.78 -49.56 -1.70
N PRO A 116 -39.34 -50.30 -0.68
CA PRO A 116 -39.45 -49.86 0.71
C PRO A 116 -38.78 -48.51 0.95
N PHE A 117 -39.33 -47.70 1.85
CA PHE A 117 -38.70 -46.43 2.22
C PHE A 117 -37.34 -46.68 2.89
N ASN A 118 -36.28 -46.17 2.30
CA ASN A 118 -34.96 -46.17 2.89
C ASN A 118 -34.66 -44.79 3.52
N LEU A 119 -35.45 -44.48 4.59
CA LEU A 119 -35.41 -43.24 5.35
C LEU A 119 -35.20 -43.54 6.84
N PRO A 120 -34.72 -42.60 7.67
CA PRO A 120 -34.74 -42.74 9.12
C PRO A 120 -36.14 -43.09 9.63
N ALA A 121 -36.23 -43.99 10.63
CA ALA A 121 -37.48 -44.56 11.12
C ALA A 121 -38.54 -43.50 11.44
N PHE A 122 -38.15 -42.39 12.07
CA PHE A 122 -39.09 -41.32 12.42
C PHE A 122 -39.74 -40.65 11.20
N LEU A 123 -39.06 -40.59 10.06
CA LEU A 123 -39.62 -40.05 8.81
C LEU A 123 -40.52 -41.08 8.13
N THR A 124 -40.14 -42.36 8.18
CA THR A 124 -40.95 -43.46 7.64
C THR A 124 -42.26 -43.54 8.40
N ASP A 125 -42.20 -43.58 9.75
CA ASP A 125 -43.37 -43.62 10.62
C ASP A 125 -44.31 -42.40 10.42
N TRP A 126 -43.71 -41.22 10.21
CA TRP A 126 -44.46 -39.99 9.91
C TRP A 126 -45.18 -40.08 8.55
N ILE A 127 -44.52 -40.57 7.51
CA ILE A 127 -45.09 -40.76 6.18
C ILE A 127 -46.23 -41.82 6.25
N GLU A 128 -45.99 -42.91 6.96
CA GLU A 128 -47.01 -43.95 7.14
C GLU A 128 -48.25 -43.43 7.90
N SER A 129 -48.08 -42.57 8.90
CA SER A 129 -49.17 -41.94 9.62
C SER A 129 -50.04 -41.01 8.76
N LEU A 130 -49.48 -40.46 7.67
CA LEU A 130 -50.20 -39.61 6.70
C LEU A 130 -50.94 -40.42 5.62
N GLY A 131 -50.85 -41.73 5.63
CA GLY A 131 -51.44 -42.60 4.62
C GLY A 131 -50.44 -43.32 3.73
N GLY A 132 -49.16 -43.21 4.08
CA GLY A 132 -48.08 -43.96 3.45
C GLY A 132 -47.80 -43.59 1.99
N ARG A 133 -47.40 -44.60 1.25
CA ARG A 133 -46.98 -44.46 -0.15
C ARG A 133 -48.15 -44.01 -1.07
N GLU A 134 -49.34 -44.58 -0.89
CA GLU A 134 -50.46 -44.28 -1.73
C GLU A 134 -50.91 -42.82 -1.61
N PHE A 135 -50.85 -42.25 -0.40
CA PHE A 135 -51.08 -40.84 -0.16
C PHE A 135 -50.08 -39.94 -0.90
N LEU A 136 -48.78 -40.29 -0.86
CA LEU A 136 -47.75 -39.53 -1.59
C LEU A 136 -47.92 -39.67 -3.11
N ARG A 137 -48.32 -40.82 -3.61
CA ARG A 137 -48.58 -41.08 -5.04
C ARG A 137 -49.73 -40.24 -5.58
N GLN A 138 -50.79 -40.12 -4.80
CA GLN A 138 -51.94 -39.25 -5.14
C GLN A 138 -51.60 -37.76 -5.00
N ASN A 139 -50.63 -37.42 -4.14
CA ASN A 139 -50.21 -36.05 -3.85
C ASN A 139 -48.75 -35.82 -4.16
N ILE A 140 -48.26 -36.24 -5.34
CA ILE A 140 -46.83 -36.13 -5.74
C ILE A 140 -46.30 -34.69 -5.68
N LEU A 141 -47.21 -33.70 -5.71
CA LEU A 141 -46.90 -32.30 -5.52
C LEU A 141 -46.25 -32.01 -4.15
N LEU A 142 -46.50 -32.84 -3.11
CA LEU A 142 -45.86 -32.72 -1.79
C LEU A 142 -44.35 -32.99 -1.85
N CYS A 143 -43.94 -33.95 -2.70
CA CYS A 143 -42.50 -34.20 -2.92
C CYS A 143 -41.81 -33.00 -3.61
N ALA A 144 -42.50 -32.38 -4.58
CA ALA A 144 -42.03 -31.15 -5.21
C ALA A 144 -41.97 -30.00 -4.21
N LEU A 145 -42.97 -29.86 -3.33
CA LEU A 145 -43.02 -28.86 -2.27
C LEU A 145 -41.87 -29.07 -1.25
N ALA A 146 -41.58 -30.32 -0.88
CA ALA A 146 -40.47 -30.65 0.00
C ALA A 146 -39.12 -30.23 -0.61
N SER A 147 -38.93 -30.50 -1.91
CA SER A 147 -37.72 -30.03 -2.64
C SER A 147 -37.63 -28.52 -2.66
N LEU A 148 -38.77 -27.83 -2.88
CA LEU A 148 -38.83 -26.36 -2.84
C LEU A 148 -38.48 -25.79 -1.45
N LEU A 149 -38.96 -26.42 -0.37
CA LEU A 149 -38.63 -26.03 1.01
C LEU A 149 -37.16 -26.18 1.31
N PHE A 150 -36.50 -27.27 0.89
CA PHE A 150 -35.05 -27.42 1.03
C PHE A 150 -34.28 -26.39 0.20
N ALA A 151 -34.70 -26.10 -1.02
CA ALA A 151 -34.11 -25.05 -1.84
C ALA A 151 -34.27 -23.66 -1.18
N LEU A 152 -35.44 -23.36 -0.63
CA LEU A 152 -35.67 -22.11 0.11
C LEU A 152 -34.81 -22.04 1.37
N LEU A 153 -34.73 -23.11 2.15
CA LEU A 153 -33.86 -23.20 3.33
C LEU A 153 -32.39 -22.97 2.96
N SER A 154 -31.93 -23.62 1.88
CA SER A 154 -30.59 -23.41 1.36
C SER A 154 -30.35 -21.96 0.95
N GLY A 155 -31.32 -21.33 0.26
CA GLY A 155 -31.26 -19.94 -0.15
C GLY A 155 -31.15 -18.96 1.04
N VAL A 156 -32.06 -19.14 2.03
CA VAL A 156 -32.09 -18.30 3.25
C VAL A 156 -30.79 -18.44 4.06
N THR A 157 -30.33 -19.68 4.27
CA THR A 157 -29.11 -19.93 5.04
C THR A 157 -27.85 -19.47 4.31
N ASN A 158 -27.77 -19.55 2.98
CA ASN A 158 -26.73 -18.93 2.18
C ASN A 158 -26.72 -17.40 2.35
N TYR A 159 -27.89 -16.77 2.29
CA TYR A 159 -28.00 -15.32 2.53
C TYR A 159 -27.51 -14.94 3.93
N LEU A 160 -27.97 -15.64 4.96
CA LEU A 160 -27.54 -15.40 6.34
C LEU A 160 -26.03 -15.59 6.51
N SER A 161 -25.46 -16.64 5.90
CA SER A 161 -24.01 -16.89 5.91
C SER A 161 -23.24 -15.72 5.32
N ARG A 162 -23.60 -15.26 4.12
CA ARG A 162 -22.96 -14.12 3.47
C ARG A 162 -23.13 -12.82 4.25
N MET A 163 -24.32 -12.56 4.79
CA MET A 163 -24.60 -11.37 5.60
C MET A 163 -23.73 -11.33 6.87
N HIS A 164 -23.68 -12.45 7.61
CA HIS A 164 -22.87 -12.53 8.82
C HIS A 164 -21.36 -12.45 8.51
N MET A 165 -20.91 -13.13 7.45
CA MET A 165 -19.51 -13.04 7.01
C MET A 165 -19.13 -11.60 6.65
N ALA A 166 -19.97 -10.89 5.90
CA ALA A 166 -19.74 -9.49 5.54
C ALA A 166 -19.64 -8.59 6.78
N LYS A 167 -20.56 -8.71 7.75
CA LYS A 167 -20.51 -7.94 9.01
C LYS A 167 -19.23 -8.23 9.80
N GLY A 168 -18.85 -9.49 9.93
CA GLY A 168 -17.61 -9.88 10.62
C GLY A 168 -16.36 -9.38 9.91
N CYS A 169 -16.33 -9.50 8.60
CA CYS A 169 -15.22 -9.08 7.75
C CYS A 169 -15.03 -7.55 7.79
N GLU A 170 -16.09 -6.78 7.44
CA GLU A 170 -15.98 -5.31 7.40
C GLU A 170 -15.59 -4.72 8.75
N GLY A 171 -16.17 -5.21 9.85
CA GLY A 171 -15.77 -4.77 11.18
C GLY A 171 -14.31 -5.11 11.52
N THR A 172 -13.80 -6.23 11.03
CA THR A 172 -12.38 -6.62 11.21
C THR A 172 -11.47 -5.72 10.37
N ILE A 173 -11.81 -5.47 9.11
CA ILE A 173 -11.05 -4.63 8.19
C ILE A 173 -11.00 -3.17 8.66
N THR A 174 -12.12 -2.62 9.14
CA THR A 174 -12.14 -1.27 9.74
C THR A 174 -11.10 -1.16 10.86
N ARG A 175 -11.07 -2.12 11.79
CA ARG A 175 -10.07 -2.12 12.88
C ARG A 175 -8.63 -2.25 12.41
N ILE A 176 -8.41 -3.05 11.36
CA ILE A 176 -7.07 -3.16 10.74
C ILE A 176 -6.67 -1.81 10.16
N ARG A 177 -7.54 -1.14 9.40
CA ARG A 177 -7.28 0.18 8.82
C ARG A 177 -7.04 1.24 9.88
N ASP A 178 -7.87 1.29 10.92
CA ASP A 178 -7.72 2.25 12.03
C ASP A 178 -6.38 2.04 12.74
N ARG A 179 -6.05 0.79 13.08
CA ARG A 179 -4.78 0.47 13.74
C ARG A 179 -3.59 0.79 12.85
N LEU A 180 -3.68 0.47 11.55
CA LEU A 180 -2.62 0.72 10.58
C LEU A 180 -2.38 2.22 10.41
N PHE A 181 -3.44 3.00 10.25
CA PHE A 181 -3.34 4.46 10.11
C PHE A 181 -2.77 5.11 11.37
N ALA A 182 -3.28 4.73 12.54
CA ALA A 182 -2.77 5.24 13.82
C ALA A 182 -1.28 4.87 14.04
N HIS A 183 -0.87 3.68 13.61
CA HIS A 183 0.52 3.22 13.71
C HIS A 183 1.44 3.99 12.77
N ILE A 184 1.04 4.16 11.50
CA ILE A 184 1.82 4.92 10.50
C ILE A 184 2.10 6.35 10.97
N GLN A 185 1.12 7.00 11.63
CA GLN A 185 1.29 8.35 12.15
C GLN A 185 2.30 8.45 13.32
N ARG A 186 2.64 7.32 13.94
CA ARG A 186 3.60 7.24 15.05
C ARG A 186 4.97 6.70 14.64
N LEU A 187 5.12 6.32 13.38
CA LEU A 187 6.41 5.83 12.89
C LEU A 187 7.40 6.99 12.74
N PRO A 188 8.70 6.75 13.01
CA PRO A 188 9.73 7.78 12.90
C PRO A 188 9.81 8.38 11.48
N TYR A 189 10.16 9.66 11.41
CA TYR A 189 10.38 10.35 10.14
C TYR A 189 11.41 9.64 9.24
N ALA A 190 12.45 9.07 9.84
CA ALA A 190 13.44 8.24 9.15
C ALA A 190 12.81 7.05 8.42
N TRP A 191 11.79 6.40 9.01
CA TRP A 191 11.06 5.30 8.40
C TRP A 191 10.31 5.77 7.15
N HIS A 192 9.64 6.94 7.22
CA HIS A 192 8.92 7.52 6.08
C HIS A 192 9.86 7.87 4.91
N ASN A 193 11.07 8.35 5.20
CA ASN A 193 12.07 8.65 4.16
C ASN A 193 12.66 7.39 3.50
N LEU A 194 12.72 6.28 4.21
CA LEU A 194 13.21 5.00 3.68
C LEU A 194 12.14 4.26 2.85
N ASN A 195 10.86 4.55 3.06
CA ASN A 195 9.75 3.87 2.41
C ASN A 195 9.02 4.84 1.45
N GLN A 196 8.81 4.41 0.21
CA GLN A 196 8.10 5.24 -0.75
C GLN A 196 6.62 5.38 -0.37
N THR A 197 6.09 6.60 -0.39
CA THR A 197 4.69 6.90 -0.06
C THR A 197 3.71 6.05 -0.89
N GLY A 198 4.01 5.82 -2.17
CA GLY A 198 3.19 4.98 -3.05
C GLY A 198 3.10 3.53 -2.58
N ASP A 199 4.20 2.94 -2.08
CA ASP A 199 4.20 1.57 -1.52
C ASP A 199 3.39 1.51 -0.22
N ILE A 200 3.51 2.52 0.65
CA ILE A 200 2.71 2.62 1.87
C ILE A 200 1.21 2.69 1.54
N ILE A 201 0.81 3.54 0.58
CA ILE A 201 -0.58 3.66 0.13
C ILE A 201 -1.07 2.33 -0.43
N GLN A 202 -0.28 1.66 -1.29
CA GLN A 202 -0.63 0.35 -1.85
C GLN A 202 -0.86 -0.70 -0.76
N ARG A 203 -0.02 -0.74 0.27
CA ARG A 203 -0.18 -1.65 1.42
C ARG A 203 -1.42 -1.34 2.23
N CYS A 204 -1.74 -0.06 2.44
CA CYS A 204 -2.93 0.38 3.18
C CYS A 204 -4.25 0.17 2.42
N THR A 205 -4.22 0.07 1.10
CA THR A 205 -5.39 -0.08 0.23
C THR A 205 -5.46 -1.48 -0.36
N GLN A 206 -4.66 -1.76 -1.39
CA GLN A 206 -4.75 -3.01 -2.16
C GLN A 206 -4.43 -4.27 -1.35
N ASP A 207 -3.37 -4.24 -0.51
CA ASP A 207 -3.04 -5.40 0.33
C ASP A 207 -4.12 -5.68 1.37
N VAL A 208 -4.72 -4.62 1.96
CA VAL A 208 -5.86 -4.76 2.87
C VAL A 208 -7.09 -5.28 2.13
N ASP A 209 -7.35 -4.85 0.89
CA ASP A 209 -8.47 -5.35 0.08
C ASP A 209 -8.28 -6.82 -0.34
N LEU A 210 -7.06 -7.27 -0.60
CA LEU A 210 -6.77 -8.70 -0.82
C LEU A 210 -7.07 -9.53 0.43
N ILE A 211 -6.72 -9.05 1.61
CA ILE A 211 -7.05 -9.70 2.89
C ILE A 211 -8.57 -9.70 3.11
N ARG A 212 -9.25 -8.58 2.82
CA ARG A 212 -10.69 -8.45 2.89
C ARG A 212 -11.39 -9.49 2.01
N ASN A 213 -11.02 -9.58 0.74
CA ASN A 213 -11.60 -10.53 -0.21
C ASN A 213 -11.34 -11.98 0.19
N PHE A 214 -10.18 -12.27 0.76
CA PHE A 214 -9.89 -13.58 1.30
C PHE A 214 -10.80 -13.94 2.48
N ILE A 215 -10.98 -13.04 3.44
CA ILE A 215 -11.82 -13.29 4.62
C ILE A 215 -13.30 -13.36 4.23
N SER A 216 -13.80 -12.45 3.37
CA SER A 216 -15.23 -12.36 3.02
C SER A 216 -15.70 -13.50 2.13
N ASP A 217 -14.91 -13.87 1.13
CA ASP A 217 -15.37 -14.78 0.08
C ASP A 217 -14.62 -16.09 0.07
N GLN A 218 -13.28 -16.03 0.06
CA GLN A 218 -12.46 -17.22 -0.23
C GLN A 218 -12.38 -18.19 0.94
N MET A 219 -12.32 -17.68 2.17
CA MET A 219 -12.32 -18.50 3.38
C MET A 219 -13.66 -19.25 3.52
N LEU A 220 -14.77 -18.57 3.28
CA LEU A 220 -16.10 -19.18 3.31
C LEU A 220 -16.26 -20.23 2.20
N GLU A 221 -15.77 -19.91 0.99
CA GLU A 221 -15.83 -20.84 -0.15
C GLU A 221 -14.93 -22.07 0.08
N LEU A 222 -13.76 -21.91 0.70
CA LEU A 222 -12.90 -23.03 1.06
C LEU A 222 -13.61 -24.00 2.01
N VAL A 223 -14.25 -23.48 3.05
CA VAL A 223 -15.02 -24.30 4.00
C VAL A 223 -16.20 -24.96 3.28
N ARG A 224 -16.92 -24.20 2.46
CA ARG A 224 -18.04 -24.72 1.65
C ARG A 224 -17.61 -25.89 0.76
N VAL A 225 -16.51 -25.75 0.02
CA VAL A 225 -15.98 -26.79 -0.88
C VAL A 225 -15.59 -28.04 -0.11
N VAL A 226 -14.93 -27.90 1.02
CA VAL A 226 -14.52 -29.04 1.86
C VAL A 226 -15.76 -29.79 2.40
N VAL A 227 -16.73 -29.06 2.94
CA VAL A 227 -17.97 -29.67 3.46
C VAL A 227 -18.76 -30.33 2.32
N LEU A 228 -18.85 -29.67 1.17
CA LEU A 228 -19.56 -30.17 -0.01
C LEU A 228 -18.95 -31.46 -0.52
N ILE A 229 -17.62 -31.52 -0.69
CA ILE A 229 -16.95 -32.76 -1.13
C ILE A 229 -17.13 -33.87 -0.08
N GLY A 230 -17.00 -33.56 1.21
CA GLY A 230 -17.17 -34.53 2.28
C GLY A 230 -18.58 -35.13 2.32
N VAL A 231 -19.62 -34.28 2.28
CA VAL A 231 -21.04 -34.71 2.29
C VAL A 231 -21.37 -35.50 1.03
N SER A 232 -20.92 -35.00 -0.15
CA SER A 232 -21.15 -35.71 -1.42
C SER A 232 -20.59 -37.12 -1.39
N LEU A 233 -19.34 -37.27 -1.02
CA LEU A 233 -18.70 -38.58 -0.95
C LEU A 233 -19.36 -39.47 0.11
N ALA A 234 -19.66 -38.96 1.29
CA ALA A 234 -20.33 -39.72 2.33
C ALA A 234 -21.67 -40.29 1.85
N LEU A 235 -22.49 -39.47 1.17
CA LEU A 235 -23.78 -39.91 0.58
C LEU A 235 -23.56 -40.91 -0.55
N MET A 236 -22.58 -40.69 -1.43
CA MET A 236 -22.30 -41.64 -2.52
C MET A 236 -21.80 -42.99 -1.99
N PHE A 237 -20.92 -42.99 -0.99
CA PHE A 237 -20.44 -44.24 -0.35
C PHE A 237 -21.54 -44.99 0.40
N SER A 238 -22.53 -44.28 0.96
CA SER A 238 -23.68 -44.91 1.62
C SER A 238 -24.62 -45.61 0.65
N MET A 239 -24.64 -45.20 -0.64
CA MET A 239 -25.45 -45.79 -1.68
C MET A 239 -24.77 -46.96 -2.37
N ASN A 240 -23.60 -46.74 -2.96
CA ASN A 240 -22.84 -47.79 -3.67
C ASN A 240 -21.35 -47.51 -3.63
N VAL A 241 -20.56 -48.38 -2.94
CA VAL A 241 -19.14 -48.20 -2.75
C VAL A 241 -18.34 -48.27 -4.07
N PRO A 242 -18.56 -49.28 -4.98
CA PRO A 242 -17.84 -49.35 -6.25
C PRO A 242 -18.03 -48.09 -7.13
N LEU A 243 -19.25 -47.61 -7.26
CA LEU A 243 -19.54 -46.44 -8.07
C LEU A 243 -18.97 -45.15 -7.43
N ALA A 244 -19.02 -45.04 -6.09
CA ALA A 244 -18.39 -43.94 -5.34
C ALA A 244 -16.84 -43.92 -5.51
N LEU A 245 -16.20 -45.08 -5.56
CA LEU A 245 -14.76 -45.17 -5.84
C LEU A 245 -14.41 -44.69 -7.24
N ILE A 246 -15.24 -44.99 -8.25
CA ILE A 246 -15.07 -44.46 -9.62
C ILE A 246 -15.11 -42.92 -9.58
N ALA A 247 -16.07 -42.32 -8.89
CA ALA A 247 -16.15 -40.85 -8.75
C ALA A 247 -14.95 -40.27 -7.99
N LEU A 248 -14.50 -40.95 -6.93
CA LEU A 248 -13.36 -40.55 -6.11
C LEU A 248 -12.05 -40.45 -6.91
N ILE A 249 -11.82 -41.37 -7.88
CA ILE A 249 -10.61 -41.37 -8.73
C ILE A 249 -10.47 -40.05 -9.51
N PHE A 250 -11.55 -39.46 -9.94
CA PHE A 250 -11.51 -38.19 -10.69
C PHE A 250 -11.11 -36.99 -9.83
N ILE A 251 -11.42 -36.99 -8.53
CA ILE A 251 -11.13 -35.85 -7.64
C ILE A 251 -9.64 -35.51 -7.60
N PRO A 252 -8.71 -36.42 -7.25
CA PRO A 252 -7.29 -36.12 -7.24
C PRO A 252 -6.74 -35.77 -8.64
N ILE A 253 -7.28 -36.35 -9.71
CA ILE A 253 -6.87 -36.02 -11.08
C ILE A 253 -7.25 -34.59 -11.41
N VAL A 254 -8.48 -34.17 -11.12
CA VAL A 254 -8.95 -32.79 -11.34
C VAL A 254 -8.18 -31.79 -10.48
N VAL A 255 -7.91 -32.13 -9.22
CA VAL A 255 -7.12 -31.28 -8.31
C VAL A 255 -5.69 -31.14 -8.83
N ALA A 256 -5.01 -32.23 -9.19
CA ALA A 256 -3.66 -32.19 -9.72
C ALA A 256 -3.58 -31.36 -11.02
N TYR A 257 -4.50 -31.59 -11.95
CA TYR A 257 -4.66 -30.78 -13.14
C TYR A 257 -4.82 -29.30 -12.82
N SER A 258 -5.76 -28.95 -11.92
CA SER A 258 -6.02 -27.57 -11.54
C SER A 258 -4.78 -26.89 -10.94
N LEU A 259 -4.00 -27.60 -10.11
CA LEU A 259 -2.76 -27.08 -9.52
C LEU A 259 -1.68 -26.85 -10.58
N ILE A 260 -1.50 -27.80 -11.52
CA ILE A 260 -0.51 -27.67 -12.60
C ILE A 260 -0.83 -26.46 -13.49
N PHE A 261 -2.06 -26.37 -13.97
CA PHE A 261 -2.47 -25.23 -14.81
C PHE A 261 -2.43 -23.90 -14.05
N PHE A 262 -2.75 -23.94 -12.77
CA PHE A 262 -2.64 -22.73 -11.95
C PHE A 262 -1.20 -22.17 -11.95
N VAL A 263 -0.18 -23.03 -11.76
CA VAL A 263 1.24 -22.59 -11.81
C VAL A 263 1.60 -22.05 -13.20
N ILE A 264 1.16 -22.74 -14.26
CA ILE A 264 1.45 -22.33 -15.65
C ILE A 264 0.82 -20.98 -15.96
N VAL A 265 -0.49 -20.82 -15.67
CA VAL A 265 -1.24 -19.58 -15.90
C VAL A 265 -0.65 -18.44 -15.06
N GLY A 266 -0.37 -18.69 -13.77
CA GLY A 266 0.21 -17.71 -12.86
C GLY A 266 1.56 -17.16 -13.35
N ASN A 267 2.45 -18.02 -13.84
CA ASN A 267 3.73 -17.60 -14.39
C ASN A 267 3.57 -16.74 -15.66
N ARG A 268 2.63 -17.11 -16.55
CA ARG A 268 2.33 -16.33 -17.77
C ARG A 268 1.66 -15.01 -17.46
N PHE A 269 0.74 -15.01 -16.49
CA PHE A 269 0.09 -13.79 -16.00
C PHE A 269 1.10 -12.79 -15.46
N ARG A 270 2.05 -13.24 -14.61
CA ARG A 270 3.10 -12.36 -14.07
C ARG A 270 3.92 -11.66 -15.15
N VAL A 271 4.26 -12.37 -16.24
CA VAL A 271 5.02 -11.77 -17.36
C VAL A 271 4.18 -10.73 -18.10
N ALA A 272 2.87 -10.97 -18.28
CA ALA A 272 1.95 -10.01 -18.90
C ALA A 272 1.73 -8.78 -18.03
N ASP A 273 1.58 -8.98 -16.71
CA ASP A 273 1.42 -7.93 -15.70
C ASP A 273 2.67 -7.01 -15.61
N GLU A 274 3.88 -7.60 -15.65
CA GLU A 274 5.13 -6.83 -15.74
C GLU A 274 5.20 -5.96 -17.02
N ALA A 275 4.66 -6.47 -18.14
CA ALA A 275 4.59 -5.70 -19.39
C ALA A 275 3.55 -4.58 -19.32
N GLU A 276 2.42 -4.81 -18.66
CA GLU A 276 1.39 -3.80 -18.36
C GLU A 276 1.94 -2.68 -17.47
N GLY A 277 2.68 -3.04 -16.43
CA GLY A 277 3.36 -2.06 -15.57
C GLY A 277 4.31 -1.14 -16.34
N LYS A 278 5.07 -1.69 -17.30
CA LYS A 278 5.94 -0.88 -18.19
C LYS A 278 5.15 0.03 -19.10
N LEU A 279 4.05 -0.46 -19.68
CA LEU A 279 3.16 0.33 -20.52
C LEU A 279 2.55 1.49 -19.75
N THR A 280 2.05 1.22 -18.55
CA THR A 280 1.50 2.23 -17.63
C THR A 280 2.55 3.28 -17.26
N ALA A 281 3.80 2.87 -16.99
CA ALA A 281 4.90 3.79 -16.71
C ALA A 281 5.19 4.73 -17.89
N ILE A 282 5.17 4.23 -19.14
CA ILE A 282 5.31 5.06 -20.36
C ILE A 282 4.18 6.09 -20.43
N VAL A 283 2.94 5.69 -20.19
CA VAL A 283 1.78 6.60 -20.20
C VAL A 283 1.93 7.67 -19.11
N GLN A 284 2.27 7.28 -17.89
CA GLN A 284 2.46 8.20 -16.77
C GLN A 284 3.58 9.21 -17.03
N GLU A 285 4.73 8.74 -17.56
CA GLU A 285 5.87 9.59 -17.95
C GLU A 285 5.44 10.62 -18.98
N ASN A 286 4.71 10.20 -20.02
CA ASN A 286 4.21 11.07 -21.08
C ASN A 286 3.18 12.09 -20.60
N LEU A 287 2.24 11.69 -19.73
CA LEU A 287 1.24 12.60 -19.14
C LEU A 287 1.90 13.65 -18.25
N THR A 288 2.86 13.24 -17.42
CA THR A 288 3.61 14.14 -16.54
C THR A 288 4.51 15.07 -17.34
N GLY A 289 5.18 14.54 -18.37
CA GLY A 289 6.12 15.26 -19.24
C GLY A 289 5.51 15.87 -20.49
N VAL A 290 4.19 15.95 -20.62
CA VAL A 290 3.51 16.36 -21.88
C VAL A 290 3.99 17.71 -22.42
N ARG A 291 4.30 18.67 -21.53
CA ARG A 291 4.84 19.99 -21.93
C ARG A 291 6.20 19.86 -22.62
N VAL A 292 7.05 18.95 -22.14
CA VAL A 292 8.37 18.68 -22.71
C VAL A 292 8.21 18.01 -24.07
N VAL A 293 7.39 16.97 -24.15
CA VAL A 293 7.10 16.26 -25.43
C VAL A 293 6.63 17.25 -26.50
N ARG A 294 5.68 18.12 -26.13
CA ARG A 294 5.14 19.17 -27.02
C ARG A 294 6.17 20.24 -27.38
N ALA A 295 6.95 20.71 -26.40
CA ALA A 295 7.98 21.74 -26.65
C ALA A 295 9.06 21.27 -27.62
N PHE A 296 9.38 19.98 -27.63
CA PHE A 296 10.39 19.39 -28.53
C PHE A 296 9.83 18.70 -29.77
N GLY A 297 8.49 18.70 -29.98
CA GLY A 297 7.84 18.05 -31.13
C GLY A 297 8.11 16.55 -31.23
N ARG A 298 8.19 15.85 -30.06
CA ARG A 298 8.55 14.43 -29.99
C ARG A 298 7.37 13.48 -29.87
N GLU A 299 6.16 13.90 -30.21
CA GLU A 299 4.93 13.09 -30.10
C GLU A 299 5.03 11.79 -30.87
N ARG A 300 5.65 11.82 -32.07
CA ARG A 300 5.81 10.63 -32.89
C ARG A 300 6.74 9.60 -32.25
N PHE A 301 7.84 10.06 -31.67
CA PHE A 301 8.80 9.21 -30.98
C PHE A 301 8.15 8.52 -29.76
N GLU A 302 7.43 9.28 -28.95
CA GLU A 302 6.74 8.72 -27.78
C GLU A 302 5.61 7.77 -28.18
N LYS A 303 4.88 8.06 -29.25
CA LYS A 303 3.88 7.16 -29.81
C LYS A 303 4.49 5.85 -30.30
N ASP A 304 5.63 5.89 -30.97
CA ASP A 304 6.30 4.69 -31.47
C ASP A 304 6.80 3.83 -30.27
N LYS A 305 7.38 4.46 -29.23
CA LYS A 305 7.77 3.82 -27.97
C LYS A 305 6.57 3.14 -27.27
N PHE A 306 5.43 3.83 -27.22
CA PHE A 306 4.19 3.28 -26.66
C PHE A 306 3.69 2.09 -27.49
N ASN A 307 3.65 2.20 -28.80
CA ASN A 307 3.17 1.14 -29.70
C ASN A 307 4.02 -0.14 -29.56
N GLU A 308 5.36 -0.01 -29.52
CA GLU A 308 6.26 -1.16 -29.32
C GLU A 308 5.95 -1.92 -28.04
N GLN A 309 5.77 -1.19 -26.93
CA GLN A 309 5.43 -1.82 -25.64
C GLN A 309 4.00 -2.38 -25.62
N ASN A 310 3.05 -1.70 -26.28
CA ASN A 310 1.66 -2.13 -26.40
C ASN A 310 1.53 -3.41 -27.24
N ASP A 311 2.29 -3.54 -28.34
CA ASP A 311 2.32 -4.74 -29.16
C ASP A 311 2.88 -5.93 -28.37
N LEU A 312 3.96 -5.71 -27.59
CA LEU A 312 4.49 -6.73 -26.67
C LEU A 312 3.46 -7.17 -25.63
N PHE A 313 2.78 -6.21 -25.00
CA PHE A 313 1.74 -6.47 -24.02
C PHE A 313 0.58 -7.26 -24.63
N SER A 314 0.09 -6.84 -25.81
CA SER A 314 -0.96 -7.52 -26.55
C SER A 314 -0.59 -8.96 -26.88
N ASP A 315 0.62 -9.20 -27.39
CA ASP A 315 1.13 -10.54 -27.70
C ASP A 315 1.19 -11.45 -26.47
N LEU A 316 1.62 -10.91 -25.33
CA LEU A 316 1.67 -11.66 -24.06
C LEU A 316 0.27 -12.03 -23.58
N TRP A 317 -0.71 -11.12 -23.68
CA TRP A 317 -2.10 -11.38 -23.36
C TRP A 317 -2.74 -12.42 -24.27
N VAL A 318 -2.46 -12.36 -25.58
CA VAL A 318 -2.93 -13.39 -26.54
C VAL A 318 -2.34 -14.76 -26.19
N ARG A 319 -1.06 -14.84 -25.84
CA ARG A 319 -0.42 -16.09 -25.40
C ARG A 319 -1.03 -16.61 -24.10
N LEU A 320 -1.28 -15.72 -23.13
CA LEU A 320 -1.98 -16.06 -21.90
C LEU A 320 -3.40 -16.56 -22.20
N GLY A 321 -4.15 -15.86 -23.07
CA GLY A 321 -5.49 -16.25 -23.48
C GLY A 321 -5.55 -17.65 -24.10
N ARG A 322 -4.54 -18.03 -24.91
CA ARG A 322 -4.44 -19.41 -25.45
C ARG A 322 -4.24 -20.45 -24.34
N VAL A 323 -3.37 -20.17 -23.37
CA VAL A 323 -3.16 -21.07 -22.23
C VAL A 323 -4.42 -21.18 -21.37
N MET A 324 -5.13 -20.07 -21.12
CA MET A 324 -6.41 -20.07 -20.43
C MET A 324 -7.47 -20.85 -21.20
N GLY A 325 -7.55 -20.68 -22.52
CA GLY A 325 -8.46 -21.47 -23.37
C GLY A 325 -8.19 -22.98 -23.29
N LEU A 326 -6.92 -23.37 -23.33
CA LEU A 326 -6.54 -24.77 -23.14
C LEU A 326 -6.91 -25.27 -21.72
N ASN A 327 -6.70 -24.44 -20.69
CA ASN A 327 -7.10 -24.77 -19.33
C ASN A 327 -8.62 -25.03 -19.24
N TRP A 328 -9.45 -24.14 -19.80
CA TRP A 328 -10.89 -24.34 -19.80
C TRP A 328 -11.29 -25.58 -20.59
N GLY A 329 -10.79 -25.73 -21.82
CA GLY A 329 -11.13 -26.88 -22.68
C GLY A 329 -10.72 -28.23 -22.08
N PHE A 330 -9.52 -28.33 -21.50
CA PHE A 330 -9.08 -29.54 -20.83
C PHE A 330 -9.89 -29.84 -19.56
N GLY A 331 -10.22 -28.79 -18.80
CA GLY A 331 -11.06 -28.92 -17.62
C GLY A 331 -12.48 -29.40 -17.97
N ASP A 332 -13.05 -28.90 -19.05
CA ASP A 332 -14.38 -29.33 -19.50
C ASP A 332 -14.34 -30.76 -20.07
N LEU A 333 -13.30 -31.12 -20.81
CA LEU A 333 -13.08 -32.49 -21.27
C LEU A 333 -12.98 -33.48 -20.10
N LEU A 334 -12.17 -33.16 -19.08
CA LEU A 334 -11.99 -34.02 -17.91
C LEU A 334 -13.28 -34.16 -17.09
N SER A 335 -14.02 -33.04 -16.91
CA SER A 335 -15.31 -33.05 -16.23
C SER A 335 -16.38 -33.82 -17.03
N GLY A 336 -16.41 -33.63 -18.34
CA GLY A 336 -17.29 -34.39 -19.24
C GLY A 336 -16.99 -35.90 -19.20
N LEU A 337 -15.69 -36.27 -19.19
CA LEU A 337 -15.28 -37.67 -19.05
C LEU A 337 -15.72 -38.26 -17.71
N GLN A 338 -15.60 -37.52 -16.61
CA GLN A 338 -16.10 -37.91 -15.29
C GLN A 338 -17.63 -38.18 -15.35
N VAL A 339 -18.38 -37.23 -15.89
CA VAL A 339 -19.87 -37.37 -15.99
C VAL A 339 -20.23 -38.56 -16.85
N ILE A 340 -19.64 -38.74 -18.03
CA ILE A 340 -19.94 -39.86 -18.93
C ILE A 340 -19.56 -41.19 -18.27
N THR A 341 -18.42 -41.26 -17.58
CA THR A 341 -18.02 -42.51 -16.88
C THR A 341 -19.01 -42.88 -15.79
N ILE A 342 -19.46 -41.92 -14.97
CA ILE A 342 -20.46 -42.18 -13.93
C ILE A 342 -21.81 -42.55 -14.54
N LEU A 343 -22.23 -41.91 -15.65
CA LEU A 343 -23.47 -42.28 -16.36
C LEU A 343 -23.39 -43.71 -16.87
N ALA A 344 -22.32 -44.08 -17.59
CA ALA A 344 -22.19 -45.43 -18.16
C ALA A 344 -22.05 -46.52 -17.08
N ALA A 345 -21.20 -46.28 -16.06
CA ALA A 345 -21.07 -47.21 -14.95
C ALA A 345 -22.37 -47.33 -14.15
N GLY A 346 -23.07 -46.23 -13.90
CA GLY A 346 -24.33 -46.18 -13.18
C GLY A 346 -25.40 -46.98 -13.88
N VAL A 347 -25.58 -46.84 -15.22
CA VAL A 347 -26.49 -47.69 -16.00
C VAL A 347 -26.18 -49.19 -15.84
N PHE A 348 -24.88 -49.53 -15.92
CA PHE A 348 -24.48 -50.93 -15.71
C PHE A 348 -24.86 -51.46 -14.32
N PHE A 349 -24.69 -50.67 -13.25
CA PHE A 349 -25.08 -51.03 -11.89
C PHE A 349 -26.60 -51.11 -11.71
N VAL A 350 -27.39 -50.25 -12.38
CA VAL A 350 -28.84 -50.30 -12.37
C VAL A 350 -29.36 -51.56 -13.06
N VAL A 351 -28.84 -51.88 -14.27
CA VAL A 351 -29.25 -53.07 -15.03
C VAL A 351 -28.93 -54.37 -14.27
N ASN A 352 -27.83 -54.37 -13.52
CA ASN A 352 -27.45 -55.50 -12.67
C ASN A 352 -28.19 -55.52 -11.31
N GLY A 353 -29.11 -54.62 -11.06
CA GLY A 353 -29.87 -54.55 -9.81
C GLY A 353 -29.06 -54.18 -8.57
N SER A 354 -27.84 -53.62 -8.75
CA SER A 354 -26.97 -53.24 -7.63
C SER A 354 -27.28 -51.88 -7.03
N ILE A 355 -27.96 -51.00 -7.76
CA ILE A 355 -28.52 -49.70 -7.33
C ILE A 355 -29.89 -49.50 -7.94
N THR A 356 -30.71 -48.69 -7.28
CA THR A 356 -32.04 -48.32 -7.80
C THR A 356 -31.96 -47.18 -8.81
N GLU A 357 -33.02 -46.95 -9.56
CA GLU A 357 -33.11 -45.84 -10.51
C GLU A 357 -33.02 -44.47 -9.82
N GLY A 358 -33.67 -44.34 -8.64
CA GLY A 358 -33.58 -43.11 -7.85
C GLY A 358 -32.20 -42.90 -7.26
N GLU A 359 -31.49 -43.96 -6.82
CA GLU A 359 -30.10 -43.87 -6.39
C GLU A 359 -29.18 -43.41 -7.54
N TYR A 360 -29.41 -43.91 -8.75
CA TYR A 360 -28.68 -43.49 -9.93
C TYR A 360 -28.88 -42.00 -10.23
N LEU A 361 -30.12 -41.50 -10.19
CA LEU A 361 -30.38 -40.07 -10.37
C LEU A 361 -29.73 -39.21 -9.30
N ALA A 362 -29.77 -39.64 -8.04
CA ALA A 362 -29.08 -38.95 -6.95
C ALA A 362 -27.56 -38.95 -7.14
N PHE A 363 -26.98 -40.06 -7.60
CA PHE A 363 -25.54 -40.15 -7.93
C PHE A 363 -25.11 -39.16 -9.00
N ILE A 364 -25.88 -39.04 -10.09
CA ILE A 364 -25.65 -38.07 -11.16
C ILE A 364 -25.69 -36.65 -10.60
N ALA A 365 -26.67 -36.33 -9.76
CA ALA A 365 -26.79 -35.02 -9.14
C ALA A 365 -25.62 -34.70 -8.24
N TYR A 366 -25.19 -35.62 -7.36
CA TYR A 366 -24.05 -35.43 -6.49
C TYR A 366 -22.71 -35.32 -7.25
N ASN A 367 -22.53 -36.14 -8.29
CA ASN A 367 -21.35 -36.03 -9.15
C ASN A 367 -21.30 -34.66 -9.83
N SER A 368 -22.44 -34.17 -10.35
CA SER A 368 -22.51 -32.84 -10.97
C SER A 368 -22.18 -31.71 -9.99
N MET A 369 -22.63 -31.86 -8.72
CA MET A 369 -22.30 -30.91 -7.65
C MET A 369 -20.82 -30.90 -7.27
N LEU A 370 -20.06 -31.98 -7.52
CA LEU A 370 -18.61 -32.08 -7.23
C LEU A 370 -17.73 -31.42 -8.28
N VAL A 371 -18.17 -31.34 -9.54
CA VAL A 371 -17.34 -30.92 -10.68
C VAL A 371 -16.76 -29.52 -10.47
N TRP A 372 -17.60 -28.53 -10.25
CA TRP A 372 -17.17 -27.14 -10.14
C TRP A 372 -16.34 -26.85 -8.88
N PRO A 373 -16.74 -27.28 -7.66
CA PRO A 373 -15.95 -27.08 -6.45
C PRO A 373 -14.57 -27.69 -6.51
N THR A 374 -14.45 -28.90 -7.07
CA THR A 374 -13.14 -29.58 -7.20
C THR A 374 -12.19 -28.78 -8.10
N ARG A 375 -12.68 -28.21 -9.20
CA ARG A 375 -11.90 -27.34 -10.10
C ARG A 375 -11.48 -26.02 -9.42
N SER A 376 -12.31 -25.49 -8.51
CA SER A 376 -12.05 -24.22 -7.84
C SER A 376 -10.95 -24.28 -6.77
N LEU A 377 -10.61 -25.48 -6.26
CA LEU A 377 -9.59 -25.65 -5.21
C LEU A 377 -8.22 -25.07 -5.58
N GLY A 378 -7.78 -25.28 -6.82
CA GLY A 378 -6.51 -24.71 -7.29
C GLY A 378 -6.47 -23.18 -7.20
N ARG A 379 -7.55 -22.52 -7.58
CA ARG A 379 -7.70 -21.07 -7.48
C ARG A 379 -7.70 -20.60 -6.01
N LEU A 380 -8.44 -21.28 -5.13
CA LEU A 380 -8.54 -20.94 -3.71
C LEU A 380 -7.17 -21.03 -3.00
N LEU A 381 -6.38 -22.08 -3.29
CA LEU A 381 -5.04 -22.21 -2.75
C LEU A 381 -4.09 -21.09 -3.20
N SER A 382 -4.26 -20.63 -4.44
CA SER A 382 -3.54 -19.46 -4.93
C SER A 382 -3.85 -18.18 -4.18
N GLU A 383 -5.12 -17.90 -4.03
CA GLU A 383 -5.55 -16.69 -3.34
C GLU A 383 -5.08 -16.70 -1.88
N LEU A 384 -5.05 -17.87 -1.24
CA LEU A 384 -4.44 -18.07 0.08
C LEU A 384 -2.95 -17.67 0.08
N SER A 385 -2.20 -18.07 -0.95
CA SER A 385 -0.77 -17.73 -1.08
C SER A 385 -0.56 -16.23 -1.28
N LYS A 386 -1.34 -15.57 -2.14
CA LYS A 386 -1.29 -14.11 -2.35
C LYS A 386 -1.61 -13.35 -1.08
N THR A 387 -2.69 -13.75 -0.38
CA THR A 387 -3.07 -13.17 0.91
C THR A 387 -1.97 -13.31 1.95
N GLY A 388 -1.24 -14.42 1.95
CA GLY A 388 -0.07 -14.61 2.81
C GLY A 388 1.04 -13.58 2.56
N ILE A 389 1.30 -13.22 1.30
CA ILE A 389 2.28 -12.20 0.92
C ILE A 389 1.80 -10.81 1.36
N SER A 390 0.55 -10.45 1.08
CA SER A 390 -0.04 -9.17 1.49
C SER A 390 -0.08 -9.04 3.02
N SER A 391 -0.42 -10.12 3.72
CA SER A 391 -0.34 -10.19 5.19
C SER A 391 1.06 -9.87 5.69
N LYS A 392 2.10 -10.45 5.09
CA LYS A 392 3.49 -10.19 5.46
C LYS A 392 3.84 -8.71 5.31
N ARG A 393 3.51 -8.10 4.15
CA ARG A 393 3.75 -6.68 3.89
C ARG A 393 3.05 -5.76 4.90
N LEU A 394 1.82 -6.11 5.27
CA LEU A 394 1.05 -5.34 6.25
C LEU A 394 1.69 -5.40 7.64
N PHE A 395 2.11 -6.60 8.07
CA PHE A 395 2.77 -6.76 9.35
C PHE A 395 4.19 -6.18 9.38
N GLU A 396 4.88 -6.04 8.25
CA GLU A 396 6.12 -5.26 8.18
C GLU A 396 5.90 -3.80 8.61
N ILE A 397 4.73 -3.21 8.31
CA ILE A 397 4.37 -1.88 8.81
C ILE A 397 4.00 -1.97 10.30
N LEU A 398 3.05 -2.85 10.68
CA LEU A 398 2.53 -2.94 12.03
C LEU A 398 3.55 -3.38 13.09
N ASP A 399 4.62 -4.05 12.68
CA ASP A 399 5.72 -4.48 13.54
C ASP A 399 6.90 -3.47 13.53
N ALA A 400 6.83 -2.41 12.72
CA ALA A 400 7.82 -1.34 12.73
C ALA A 400 7.76 -0.60 14.07
N GLU A 401 8.91 -0.19 14.56
CA GLU A 401 9.03 0.46 15.86
C GLU A 401 8.49 1.89 15.80
N GLU A 402 7.56 2.21 16.70
CA GLU A 402 7.00 3.57 16.84
C GLU A 402 8.04 4.50 17.46
N GLU A 403 7.88 5.81 17.29
CA GLU A 403 8.64 6.79 18.08
C GLU A 403 8.32 6.64 19.57
N HIS A 404 9.34 6.69 20.40
CA HIS A 404 9.18 6.56 21.84
C HIS A 404 9.74 7.78 22.58
N ASP A 405 9.01 8.22 23.58
CA ASP A 405 9.55 9.13 24.58
C ASP A 405 10.56 8.41 25.48
N ALA A 406 11.37 9.18 26.22
CA ALA A 406 12.18 8.64 27.29
C ALA A 406 11.31 7.93 28.34
N GLU A 407 11.88 7.02 29.12
CA GLU A 407 11.15 6.32 30.20
C GLU A 407 10.51 7.29 31.20
N ASN A 408 11.18 8.43 31.48
CA ASN A 408 10.69 9.51 32.34
C ASN A 408 10.87 10.84 31.62
N PRO A 409 9.96 11.19 30.67
CA PRO A 409 10.09 12.41 29.91
C PRO A 409 9.87 13.64 30.80
N VAL A 410 10.68 14.68 30.54
CA VAL A 410 10.58 15.96 31.26
C VAL A 410 10.03 17.05 30.32
N GLU A 411 9.45 18.09 30.90
CA GLU A 411 8.91 19.24 30.17
C GLU A 411 9.57 20.54 30.68
N PRO A 412 10.83 20.84 30.30
CA PRO A 412 11.52 22.03 30.74
C PRO A 412 10.96 23.30 30.04
N PRO A 413 11.19 24.49 30.61
CA PRO A 413 10.95 25.73 29.91
C PRO A 413 11.79 25.77 28.59
N MET A 414 11.10 26.10 27.47
CA MET A 414 11.70 26.05 26.13
C MET A 414 12.23 27.41 25.65
N ASP A 415 12.10 28.45 26.45
CA ASP A 415 12.64 29.81 26.26
C ASP A 415 14.07 29.97 26.81
N ARG A 416 14.86 28.93 26.71
CA ARG A 416 16.21 28.81 27.26
C ARG A 416 17.26 28.65 26.17
N ASP A 417 18.54 28.75 26.58
CA ASP A 417 19.68 28.54 25.68
C ASP A 417 19.66 27.17 25.03
N ILE A 418 19.97 27.11 23.75
CA ILE A 418 20.13 25.86 23.00
C ILE A 418 21.64 25.62 22.80
N GLU A 419 22.11 24.41 23.12
CA GLU A 419 23.51 24.08 23.02
C GLU A 419 23.75 22.75 22.32
N PHE A 420 24.60 22.76 21.30
CA PHE A 420 25.10 21.58 20.61
C PHE A 420 26.52 21.29 21.15
N LYS A 421 26.78 20.03 21.56
CA LYS A 421 28.06 19.59 22.16
C LYS A 421 28.59 18.38 21.40
N ASN A 422 29.67 18.58 20.66
CA ASN A 422 30.43 17.55 19.93
C ASN A 422 29.52 16.63 19.11
N VAL A 423 28.53 17.19 18.43
CA VAL A 423 27.51 16.43 17.68
C VAL A 423 28.11 15.88 16.39
N ASN A 424 28.05 14.53 16.27
CA ASN A 424 28.42 13.79 15.08
C ASN A 424 27.18 13.02 14.59
N PHE A 425 26.89 13.04 13.30
CA PHE A 425 25.70 12.40 12.80
C PHE A 425 25.86 11.85 11.39
N SER A 426 25.22 10.68 11.13
CA SER A 426 25.08 10.09 9.80
C SER A 426 23.66 9.53 9.57
N TYR A 427 23.19 9.56 8.33
CA TYR A 427 21.92 8.95 7.92
C TYR A 427 22.13 7.44 7.59
N GLY A 428 22.45 6.64 8.58
CA GLY A 428 22.60 5.19 8.40
C GLY A 428 23.88 4.78 7.64
N THR A 429 23.75 4.26 6.40
CA THR A 429 24.89 3.73 5.61
C THR A 429 25.64 4.77 4.78
N THR A 430 25.13 5.96 4.64
CA THR A 430 25.86 7.10 4.03
C THR A 430 26.82 7.66 5.06
N GLY A 431 28.05 8.02 4.69
CA GLY A 431 29.07 8.54 5.61
C GLY A 431 28.57 9.63 6.56
N GLU A 432 29.39 10.02 7.51
CA GLU A 432 29.05 11.10 8.45
C GLU A 432 28.71 12.39 7.71
N VAL A 433 27.61 13.04 8.13
CA VAL A 433 27.09 14.30 7.57
C VAL A 433 27.42 15.48 8.47
N LEU A 434 27.52 15.27 9.78
CA LEU A 434 27.97 16.28 10.76
C LEU A 434 29.18 15.75 11.52
N HIS A 435 30.16 16.60 11.68
CA HIS A 435 31.45 16.27 12.31
C HIS A 435 31.78 17.30 13.39
N ASP A 436 31.73 16.88 14.66
CA ASP A 436 32.17 17.66 15.84
C ASP A 436 31.51 19.07 15.89
N ILE A 437 30.20 19.10 15.75
CA ILE A 437 29.45 20.34 15.79
C ILE A 437 29.24 20.78 17.23
N SER A 438 29.82 21.96 17.57
CA SER A 438 29.68 22.54 18.91
C SER A 438 29.41 24.04 18.80
N PHE A 439 28.26 24.50 19.29
CA PHE A 439 27.89 25.91 19.41
C PHE A 439 26.74 26.11 20.39
N LYS A 440 26.52 27.35 20.80
CA LYS A 440 25.45 27.76 21.71
C LYS A 440 24.65 28.90 21.11
N ILE A 441 23.34 28.86 21.28
CA ILE A 441 22.40 29.92 20.90
C ILE A 441 21.81 30.45 22.19
N PRO A 442 22.11 31.68 22.60
CA PRO A 442 21.46 32.29 23.76
C PRO A 442 19.93 32.46 23.54
N ALA A 443 19.18 32.34 24.62
CA ALA A 443 17.73 32.52 24.56
C ALA A 443 17.36 33.91 23.98
N GLY A 444 16.38 33.94 23.11
CA GLY A 444 15.86 35.19 22.49
C GLY A 444 16.76 35.79 21.43
N THR A 445 17.84 35.11 21.00
CA THR A 445 18.73 35.60 19.95
C THR A 445 18.46 34.91 18.60
N THR A 446 18.95 35.54 17.54
CA THR A 446 18.86 35.02 16.16
C THR A 446 20.19 34.40 15.73
N LEU A 447 20.17 33.10 15.34
CA LEU A 447 21.28 32.41 14.71
C LEU A 447 21.07 32.34 13.19
N GLY A 448 22.02 32.84 12.42
CA GLY A 448 22.14 32.65 10.97
C GLY A 448 23.03 31.46 10.65
N ILE A 449 22.56 30.55 9.77
CA ILE A 449 23.36 29.40 9.29
C ILE A 449 23.56 29.53 7.77
N LEU A 450 24.81 29.68 7.35
CA LEU A 450 25.22 29.78 5.95
C LEU A 450 26.03 28.54 5.54
N GLY A 451 25.93 28.15 4.28
CA GLY A 451 26.76 27.07 3.72
C GLY A 451 26.22 26.53 2.39
N SER A 452 27.07 25.76 1.71
CA SER A 452 26.70 25.11 0.45
C SER A 452 25.60 24.07 0.63
N THR A 453 24.90 23.68 -0.46
CA THR A 453 23.95 22.55 -0.44
C THR A 453 24.72 21.28 -0.03
N GLY A 454 24.12 20.49 0.88
CA GLY A 454 24.76 19.28 1.42
C GLY A 454 25.78 19.53 2.54
N SER A 455 25.97 20.77 3.04
CA SER A 455 26.86 21.03 4.18
C SER A 455 26.32 20.63 5.55
N GLY A 456 25.09 20.12 5.64
CA GLY A 456 24.48 19.62 6.90
C GLY A 456 23.57 20.61 7.63
N LYS A 457 23.23 21.77 7.05
CA LYS A 457 22.41 22.83 7.70
C LYS A 457 21.04 22.31 8.16
N SER A 458 20.24 21.75 7.26
CA SER A 458 18.91 21.23 7.61
C SER A 458 18.99 20.01 8.53
N THR A 459 20.11 19.27 8.53
CA THR A 459 20.33 18.16 9.46
C THR A 459 20.38 18.64 10.92
N LEU A 460 20.93 19.83 11.18
CA LEU A 460 20.93 20.43 12.51
C LEU A 460 19.52 20.68 13.03
N THR A 461 18.65 21.20 12.18
CA THR A 461 17.24 21.50 12.57
C THR A 461 16.44 20.22 12.74
N TYR A 462 16.67 19.21 11.90
CA TYR A 462 16.03 17.90 12.03
C TYR A 462 16.44 17.17 13.33
N LEU A 463 17.68 17.32 13.75
CA LEU A 463 18.13 16.79 15.04
C LEU A 463 17.55 17.57 16.21
N LEU A 464 17.46 18.90 16.13
CA LEU A 464 16.88 19.73 17.19
C LEU A 464 15.39 19.40 17.42
N ASP A 465 14.63 19.17 16.35
CA ASP A 465 13.21 18.78 16.41
C ASP A 465 12.98 17.27 16.62
N ARG A 466 14.08 16.51 16.82
CA ARG A 466 14.07 15.04 16.96
C ARG A 466 13.28 14.34 15.85
N LEU A 467 13.35 14.85 14.60
CA LEU A 467 12.90 14.10 13.42
C LEU A 467 13.85 12.93 13.11
N TYR A 468 15.10 13.07 13.53
CA TYR A 468 16.10 12.02 13.61
C TYR A 468 16.71 11.99 15.00
N GLU A 469 16.86 10.79 15.53
CA GLU A 469 17.47 10.60 16.85
C GLU A 469 19.00 10.69 16.77
N LEU A 470 19.59 11.45 17.69
CA LEU A 470 21.04 11.48 17.87
C LEU A 470 21.50 10.22 18.59
N PRO A 471 22.39 9.39 18.01
CA PRO A 471 22.85 8.16 18.66
C PRO A 471 23.54 8.43 20.00
N GLU A 472 23.47 7.48 20.92
CA GLU A 472 24.21 7.54 22.17
C GLU A 472 25.72 7.63 21.89
N GLY A 473 26.41 8.55 22.58
CA GLY A 473 27.84 8.79 22.39
C GLY A 473 28.21 9.67 21.20
N ALA A 474 27.23 10.08 20.36
CA ALA A 474 27.46 10.97 19.22
C ALA A 474 27.36 12.47 19.59
N GLY A 475 27.47 12.83 20.84
CA GLY A 475 27.30 14.18 21.36
C GLY A 475 25.97 14.39 22.08
N ALA A 476 25.64 15.65 22.34
CA ALA A 476 24.39 16.03 22.99
C ALA A 476 23.86 17.36 22.43
N ILE A 477 22.53 17.47 22.38
CA ILE A 477 21.81 18.70 22.11
C ILE A 477 20.97 19.00 23.35
N THR A 478 21.12 20.20 23.93
CA THR A 478 20.41 20.55 25.18
C THR A 478 19.63 21.85 25.01
N ILE A 479 18.48 21.95 25.68
CA ILE A 479 17.68 23.17 25.84
C ILE A 479 17.59 23.46 27.34
N GLY A 480 18.10 24.63 27.78
CA GLY A 480 18.18 24.96 29.20
C GLY A 480 19.03 23.98 30.02
N GLY A 481 20.01 23.32 29.39
CA GLY A 481 20.85 22.29 30.02
C GLY A 481 20.22 20.88 30.06
N VAL A 482 18.97 20.72 29.62
CA VAL A 482 18.29 19.41 29.53
C VAL A 482 18.51 18.82 28.14
N ASP A 483 19.00 17.57 28.08
CA ASP A 483 19.18 16.85 26.81
C ASP A 483 17.82 16.62 26.13
N ILE A 484 17.71 16.95 24.84
CA ILE A 484 16.46 16.83 24.07
C ILE A 484 15.93 15.39 24.05
N ARG A 485 16.79 14.37 24.19
CA ARG A 485 16.37 12.96 24.28
C ARG A 485 15.53 12.66 25.51
N LYS A 486 15.64 13.48 26.58
CA LYS A 486 14.86 13.38 27.81
C LYS A 486 13.59 14.21 27.79
N ILE A 487 13.45 15.13 26.82
CA ILE A 487 12.27 15.99 26.68
C ILE A 487 11.17 15.18 25.98
N SER A 488 9.92 15.31 26.48
CA SER A 488 8.75 14.72 25.80
C SER A 488 8.68 15.21 24.34
N LEU A 489 8.50 14.29 23.39
CA LEU A 489 8.39 14.62 21.95
C LEU A 489 7.25 15.60 21.68
N SER A 490 6.11 15.39 22.35
CA SER A 490 4.95 16.26 22.20
C SER A 490 5.24 17.67 22.72
N HIS A 491 5.96 17.79 23.85
CA HIS A 491 6.36 19.07 24.43
C HIS A 491 7.39 19.77 23.52
N LEU A 492 8.42 19.05 23.06
CA LEU A 492 9.45 19.57 22.17
C LEU A 492 8.86 20.18 20.90
N ARG A 493 8.09 19.36 20.15
CA ARG A 493 7.51 19.74 18.87
C ARG A 493 6.40 20.78 18.95
N ARG A 494 5.73 20.91 20.10
CA ARG A 494 4.76 21.99 20.35
C ARG A 494 5.43 23.34 20.52
N HIS A 495 6.68 23.37 20.99
CA HIS A 495 7.42 24.61 21.30
C HIS A 495 8.48 24.97 20.24
N ILE A 496 8.61 24.16 19.18
CA ILE A 496 9.47 24.45 18.02
C ILE A 496 8.58 24.64 16.80
N GLY A 497 8.58 25.86 16.25
CA GLY A 497 7.94 26.13 14.96
C GLY A 497 8.96 26.03 13.84
N ILE A 498 8.65 25.29 12.77
CA ILE A 498 9.53 25.13 11.62
C ILE A 498 8.83 25.46 10.29
N VAL A 499 9.48 26.26 9.45
CA VAL A 499 9.13 26.43 8.04
C VAL A 499 10.18 25.75 7.19
N LEU A 500 9.77 24.70 6.48
CA LEU A 500 10.66 23.93 5.63
C LEU A 500 10.95 24.64 4.30
N GLN A 501 12.05 24.27 3.64
CA GLN A 501 12.44 24.79 2.32
C GLN A 501 11.34 24.60 1.27
N GLU A 502 10.69 23.43 1.24
CA GLU A 502 9.48 23.17 0.44
C GLU A 502 8.29 22.97 1.38
N PRO A 503 7.50 24.01 1.65
CA PRO A 503 6.38 23.90 2.56
C PRO A 503 5.25 23.08 1.96
N PHE A 504 4.71 22.15 2.76
CA PHE A 504 3.54 21.37 2.41
C PHE A 504 2.27 22.04 2.93
N LEU A 505 1.29 22.21 2.04
CA LEU A 505 -0.04 22.72 2.38
C LEU A 505 -1.07 21.64 2.06
N PHE A 506 -1.97 21.39 3.01
CA PHE A 506 -3.12 20.52 2.79
C PHE A 506 -4.16 21.20 1.88
N SER A 507 -5.04 20.41 1.29
CA SER A 507 -6.19 20.93 0.52
C SER A 507 -7.25 21.46 1.49
N LYS A 508 -7.07 22.70 1.93
CA LYS A 508 -7.92 23.44 2.89
C LYS A 508 -8.05 24.89 2.43
N SER A 509 -8.90 25.68 3.11
CA SER A 509 -8.96 27.12 2.89
C SER A 509 -7.66 27.81 3.35
N PHE A 510 -7.42 29.06 2.92
CA PHE A 510 -6.33 29.87 3.46
C PHE A 510 -6.46 30.04 4.98
N LYS A 511 -7.66 30.31 5.45
CA LYS A 511 -7.96 30.44 6.88
C LYS A 511 -7.53 29.20 7.64
N ASP A 512 -8.01 28.03 7.23
CA ASP A 512 -7.71 26.77 7.90
C ASP A 512 -6.22 26.41 7.78
N SER A 513 -5.58 26.70 6.62
CA SER A 513 -4.16 26.41 6.40
C SER A 513 -3.23 27.26 7.28
N ILE A 514 -3.61 28.49 7.60
CA ILE A 514 -2.86 29.38 8.50
C ILE A 514 -3.12 29.01 9.96
N SER A 515 -4.38 28.73 10.34
CA SER A 515 -4.74 28.35 11.72
C SER A 515 -4.39 26.91 12.10
N ASP A 516 -3.91 26.09 11.13
CA ASP A 516 -3.55 24.70 11.36
C ASP A 516 -2.38 24.59 12.37
N GLY A 517 -2.64 23.93 13.48
CA GLY A 517 -1.65 23.82 14.58
C GLY A 517 -1.73 24.90 15.65
N SER A 518 -2.69 25.83 15.56
CA SER A 518 -3.02 26.82 16.61
C SER A 518 -4.39 26.54 17.19
N ASP A 519 -4.60 26.89 18.47
CA ASP A 519 -5.92 26.84 19.10
C ASP A 519 -6.81 28.05 18.71
N ARG A 520 -6.26 29.03 18.00
CA ARG A 520 -6.98 30.22 17.52
C ARG A 520 -7.42 29.98 16.09
N HIS A 521 -8.72 30.09 15.83
CA HIS A 521 -9.30 29.90 14.49
C HIS A 521 -10.15 31.11 14.02
N ASP A 522 -10.15 32.19 14.78
CA ASP A 522 -10.87 33.41 14.40
C ASP A 522 -10.17 34.11 13.24
N LEU A 523 -10.95 34.72 12.35
CA LEU A 523 -10.45 35.36 11.12
C LEU A 523 -9.53 36.56 11.42
N GLU A 524 -9.74 37.27 12.51
CA GLU A 524 -8.96 38.45 12.84
C GLU A 524 -7.54 38.08 13.25
N SER A 525 -7.37 37.05 14.09
CA SER A 525 -6.08 36.49 14.42
C SER A 525 -5.37 35.95 13.17
N VAL A 526 -6.08 35.20 12.31
CA VAL A 526 -5.50 34.67 11.06
C VAL A 526 -4.98 35.82 10.17
N ARG A 527 -5.73 36.90 10.04
CA ARG A 527 -5.33 38.09 9.27
C ARG A 527 -4.14 38.80 9.86
N GLU A 528 -4.04 38.88 11.18
CA GLU A 528 -2.88 39.47 11.86
C GLU A 528 -1.59 38.76 11.44
N TYR A 529 -1.55 37.42 11.55
CA TYR A 529 -0.38 36.66 11.16
C TYR A 529 -0.15 36.61 9.65
N ALA A 530 -1.21 36.69 8.84
CA ALA A 530 -1.09 36.83 7.40
C ALA A 530 -0.43 38.18 7.01
N ARG A 531 -0.70 39.28 7.74
CA ARG A 531 -0.04 40.57 7.57
C ARG A 531 1.44 40.51 7.96
N LEU A 532 1.77 39.81 9.07
CA LEU A 532 3.18 39.57 9.46
C LEU A 532 3.98 38.82 8.38
N ALA A 533 3.34 37.89 7.68
CA ALA A 533 3.92 37.16 6.54
C ALA A 533 3.74 37.88 5.19
N VAL A 534 3.21 39.11 5.18
CA VAL A 534 3.00 39.94 3.97
C VAL A 534 2.15 39.21 2.91
N ILE A 535 1.09 38.47 3.32
CA ILE A 535 0.21 37.69 2.42
C ILE A 535 -1.25 38.14 2.45
N ASP A 536 -1.68 38.96 3.44
CA ASP A 536 -3.08 39.40 3.63
C ASP A 536 -3.69 40.05 2.37
N ASP A 537 -2.99 41.01 1.75
CA ASP A 537 -3.45 41.66 0.51
C ASP A 537 -3.59 40.69 -0.65
N THR A 538 -2.65 39.72 -0.73
CA THR A 538 -2.68 38.68 -1.76
C THR A 538 -3.90 37.78 -1.57
N ILE A 539 -4.18 37.34 -0.34
CA ILE A 539 -5.36 36.52 -0.03
C ILE A 539 -6.65 37.32 -0.32
N GLY A 540 -6.70 38.62 0.05
CA GLY A 540 -7.84 39.49 -0.23
C GLY A 540 -8.13 39.69 -1.73
N SER A 541 -7.15 39.45 -2.62
CA SER A 541 -7.32 39.53 -4.07
C SER A 541 -8.00 38.33 -4.70
N PHE A 542 -8.12 37.18 -3.99
CA PHE A 542 -8.87 36.03 -4.46
C PHE A 542 -10.38 36.25 -4.32
N ALA A 543 -11.15 35.61 -5.22
CA ALA A 543 -12.61 35.80 -5.26
C ALA A 543 -13.33 35.46 -3.95
N GLU A 544 -12.87 34.44 -3.25
CA GLU A 544 -13.43 33.97 -1.96
C GLU A 544 -12.54 34.38 -0.77
N GLY A 545 -11.50 35.21 -1.00
CA GLY A 545 -10.60 35.68 0.05
C GLY A 545 -10.03 34.53 0.88
N TYR A 546 -10.20 34.58 2.19
CA TYR A 546 -9.69 33.58 3.14
C TYR A 546 -10.38 32.22 3.06
N ASP A 547 -11.55 32.10 2.45
CA ASP A 547 -12.27 30.84 2.26
C ASP A 547 -11.84 30.14 0.96
N THR A 548 -11.01 30.80 0.13
CA THR A 548 -10.47 30.21 -1.11
C THR A 548 -9.71 28.91 -0.81
N GLN A 549 -10.11 27.83 -1.49
CA GLN A 549 -9.49 26.52 -1.31
C GLN A 549 -8.11 26.49 -1.97
N ILE A 550 -7.11 26.13 -1.19
CA ILE A 550 -5.76 25.84 -1.66
C ILE A 550 -5.78 24.41 -2.21
N GLY A 551 -5.52 24.23 -3.52
CA GLY A 551 -5.51 22.91 -4.15
C GLY A 551 -4.46 21.99 -3.52
N GLU A 552 -4.56 20.70 -3.85
CA GLU A 552 -3.64 19.68 -3.34
C GLU A 552 -2.17 20.11 -3.51
N ARG A 553 -1.40 20.06 -2.43
CA ARG A 553 -0.02 20.56 -2.35
C ARG A 553 0.14 22.03 -2.76
N GLY A 554 -0.93 22.82 -2.67
CA GLY A 554 -0.92 24.25 -3.02
C GLY A 554 -0.74 24.50 -4.53
N VAL A 555 -1.21 23.63 -5.40
CA VAL A 555 -1.06 23.77 -6.87
C VAL A 555 -1.65 25.07 -7.41
N THR A 556 -2.65 25.60 -6.74
CA THR A 556 -3.36 26.83 -7.15
C THR A 556 -2.63 28.14 -6.84
N ILE A 557 -1.55 28.09 -6.06
CA ILE A 557 -0.80 29.27 -5.61
C ILE A 557 0.70 29.17 -5.97
N SER A 558 1.36 30.32 -6.11
CA SER A 558 2.79 30.38 -6.44
C SER A 558 3.68 29.87 -5.29
N GLY A 559 4.92 29.49 -5.61
CA GLY A 559 5.91 29.04 -4.60
C GLY A 559 6.12 30.05 -3.48
N GLY A 560 6.24 31.35 -3.81
CA GLY A 560 6.38 32.40 -2.81
C GLY A 560 5.11 32.63 -1.97
N GLN A 561 3.92 32.40 -2.54
CA GLN A 561 2.66 32.42 -1.77
C GLN A 561 2.59 31.25 -0.80
N LYS A 562 2.99 30.03 -1.24
CA LYS A 562 3.07 28.86 -0.34
C LYS A 562 4.00 29.11 0.85
N GLN A 563 5.18 29.68 0.60
CA GLN A 563 6.13 29.98 1.67
C GLN A 563 5.54 31.00 2.65
N ARG A 564 4.92 32.07 2.17
CA ARG A 564 4.29 33.07 3.03
C ARG A 564 3.12 32.51 3.86
N VAL A 565 2.28 31.63 3.30
CA VAL A 565 1.24 30.92 4.06
C VAL A 565 1.85 30.05 5.16
N ALA A 566 2.93 29.31 4.85
CA ALA A 566 3.61 28.48 5.83
C ALA A 566 4.28 29.30 6.95
N ILE A 567 4.82 30.49 6.60
CA ILE A 567 5.36 31.44 7.59
C ILE A 567 4.23 31.94 8.49
N ALA A 568 3.10 32.38 7.93
CA ALA A 568 1.94 32.82 8.71
C ALA A 568 1.45 31.71 9.67
N ARG A 569 1.35 30.46 9.20
CA ARG A 569 0.99 29.29 10.00
C ARG A 569 1.96 29.08 11.17
N MET A 570 3.26 29.13 10.93
CA MET A 570 4.27 28.93 11.96
C MET A 570 4.27 30.08 12.98
N LEU A 571 4.11 31.33 12.53
CA LEU A 571 4.05 32.49 13.43
C LEU A 571 2.80 32.43 14.31
N MET A 572 1.68 31.93 13.80
CA MET A 572 0.43 31.81 14.55
C MET A 572 0.50 30.79 15.70
N GLN A 573 1.45 29.83 15.65
CA GLN A 573 1.69 28.90 16.75
C GLN A 573 2.35 29.57 17.97
N ASP A 574 2.95 30.76 17.81
CA ASP A 574 3.61 31.54 18.85
C ASP A 574 4.63 30.75 19.69
N THR A 575 5.44 29.96 19.01
CA THR A 575 6.45 29.08 19.65
C THR A 575 7.66 29.85 20.14
N PRO A 576 8.31 29.45 21.27
CA PRO A 576 9.52 30.10 21.78
C PRO A 576 10.75 29.88 20.90
N ILE A 577 10.79 28.80 20.11
CA ILE A 577 11.88 28.50 19.15
C ILE A 577 11.28 28.48 17.74
N LYS A 578 11.88 29.24 16.82
CA LYS A 578 11.42 29.36 15.43
C LYS A 578 12.54 29.03 14.47
N ILE A 579 12.25 28.18 13.49
CA ILE A 579 13.23 27.70 12.50
C ILE A 579 12.73 28.04 11.10
N PHE A 580 13.55 28.77 10.35
CA PHE A 580 13.34 29.09 8.95
C PHE A 580 14.39 28.37 8.10
N ASP A 581 14.02 27.25 7.46
CA ASP A 581 14.92 26.48 6.61
C ASP A 581 14.76 26.93 5.15
N ASP A 582 15.61 27.84 4.70
CA ASP A 582 15.64 28.45 3.35
C ASP A 582 14.27 28.90 2.83
N SER A 583 13.38 29.23 3.77
CA SER A 583 11.96 29.45 3.54
C SER A 583 11.63 30.80 2.88
N LEU A 584 12.62 31.63 2.60
CA LEU A 584 12.48 32.93 1.90
C LEU A 584 13.10 32.90 0.49
N SER A 585 13.64 31.76 0.04
CA SER A 585 14.36 31.65 -1.23
C SER A 585 13.48 31.86 -2.48
N ALA A 586 12.20 31.49 -2.41
CA ALA A 586 11.24 31.68 -3.51
C ALA A 586 10.43 32.99 -3.42
N VAL A 587 10.74 33.83 -2.43
CA VAL A 587 10.12 35.15 -2.25
C VAL A 587 11.03 36.22 -2.90
N ASP A 588 10.43 37.24 -3.52
CA ASP A 588 11.17 38.37 -4.06
C ASP A 588 11.86 39.19 -2.96
N MET A 589 12.92 39.94 -3.32
CA MET A 589 13.79 40.61 -2.34
C MET A 589 13.06 41.70 -1.52
N GLU A 590 12.08 42.40 -2.12
CA GLU A 590 11.32 43.45 -1.42
C GLU A 590 10.39 42.82 -0.37
N THR A 591 9.66 41.79 -0.75
CA THR A 591 8.78 41.06 0.16
C THR A 591 9.58 40.34 1.25
N ASP A 592 10.74 39.73 0.93
CA ASP A 592 11.65 39.13 1.91
C ASP A 592 12.12 40.18 2.96
N ALA A 593 12.50 41.37 2.54
CA ALA A 593 12.88 42.44 3.46
C ALA A 593 11.73 42.85 4.39
N LYS A 594 10.49 43.01 3.86
CA LYS A 594 9.29 43.35 4.65
C LYS A 594 8.95 42.23 5.67
N ILE A 595 9.03 40.96 5.27
CA ILE A 595 8.78 39.83 6.18
C ILE A 595 9.80 39.85 7.32
N ARG A 596 11.08 40.03 7.04
CA ARG A 596 12.14 40.08 8.06
C ARG A 596 11.98 41.25 9.01
N GLU A 597 11.65 42.44 8.49
CA GLU A 597 11.39 43.60 9.32
C GLU A 597 10.18 43.34 10.24
N SER A 598 9.13 42.75 9.72
CA SER A 598 7.93 42.37 10.48
C SER A 598 8.25 41.35 11.57
N ILE A 599 9.03 40.30 11.24
CA ILE A 599 9.46 39.28 12.20
C ILE A 599 10.31 39.90 13.31
N ASN A 600 11.34 40.68 12.95
CA ASN A 600 12.23 41.30 13.93
C ASN A 600 11.51 42.27 14.89
N LYS A 601 10.46 42.95 14.45
CA LYS A 601 9.70 43.88 15.29
C LYS A 601 8.67 43.18 16.20
N ASN A 602 8.02 42.16 15.71
CA ASN A 602 6.81 41.61 16.32
C ASN A 602 6.97 40.22 16.89
N VAL A 603 8.04 39.46 16.53
CA VAL A 603 8.22 38.07 16.91
C VAL A 603 9.28 37.95 18.00
N ARG A 604 8.88 37.37 19.14
CA ARG A 604 9.78 37.11 20.28
C ARG A 604 10.24 35.66 20.26
N GLY A 605 11.37 35.37 20.88
CA GLY A 605 11.93 34.02 21.05
C GLY A 605 13.21 33.79 20.27
N THR A 606 13.76 32.59 20.42
CA THR A 606 15.01 32.17 19.75
C THR A 606 14.72 31.84 18.28
N THR A 607 15.46 32.44 17.36
CA THR A 607 15.23 32.26 15.93
C THR A 607 16.45 31.63 15.26
N ILE A 608 16.25 30.59 14.45
CA ILE A 608 17.28 29.95 13.63
C ILE A 608 16.91 30.16 12.17
N ILE A 609 17.80 30.79 11.41
CA ILE A 609 17.60 31.09 9.99
C ILE A 609 18.68 30.38 9.16
N ILE A 610 18.27 29.39 8.38
CA ILE A 610 19.11 28.79 7.35
C ILE A 610 18.87 29.53 6.05
N ALA A 611 19.94 30.05 5.43
CA ALA A 611 19.79 30.76 4.16
C ALA A 611 21.04 30.61 3.27
N HIS A 612 20.80 30.76 1.97
CA HIS A 612 21.83 30.86 0.95
C HIS A 612 22.17 32.33 0.60
N ARG A 613 21.34 33.27 1.01
CA ARG A 613 21.54 34.72 0.80
C ARG A 613 22.06 35.38 2.08
N ILE A 614 23.14 36.11 1.96
CA ILE A 614 23.71 36.84 3.11
C ILE A 614 22.74 37.90 3.61
N THR A 615 22.06 38.59 2.72
CA THR A 615 21.03 39.58 3.07
C THR A 615 19.97 39.06 4.04
N THR A 616 19.69 37.75 4.04
CA THR A 616 18.72 37.12 4.93
C THR A 616 19.24 36.97 6.37
N ILE A 617 20.56 36.78 6.55
CA ILE A 617 21.15 36.48 7.86
C ILE A 617 22.09 37.58 8.39
N MET A 618 22.28 38.66 7.62
CA MET A 618 23.27 39.71 8.01
C MET A 618 22.93 40.43 9.32
N ASN A 619 21.67 40.43 9.71
CA ASN A 619 21.19 41.03 10.96
C ASN A 619 21.08 40.02 12.11
N ALA A 620 21.57 38.77 11.94
CA ALA A 620 21.55 37.78 13.00
C ALA A 620 22.62 38.13 14.08
N ASP A 621 22.29 37.88 15.35
CA ASP A 621 23.16 38.09 16.49
C ASP A 621 24.44 37.23 16.42
N GLN A 622 24.29 36.05 15.81
CA GLN A 622 25.38 35.12 15.58
C GLN A 622 25.21 34.47 14.20
N ILE A 623 26.30 34.30 13.48
CA ILE A 623 26.34 33.59 12.19
C ILE A 623 27.35 32.44 12.29
N ILE A 624 26.96 31.26 11.86
CA ILE A 624 27.84 30.12 11.64
C ILE A 624 27.90 29.78 10.14
N VAL A 625 29.10 29.48 9.66
CA VAL A 625 29.31 29.04 8.28
C VAL A 625 29.68 27.57 8.28
N MET A 626 28.88 26.76 7.57
CA MET A 626 29.08 25.32 7.48
C MET A 626 29.68 24.92 6.12
N ASP A 627 30.69 24.08 6.15
CA ASP A 627 31.21 23.40 4.97
C ASP A 627 31.52 21.93 5.30
N LYS A 628 31.06 21.03 4.43
CA LYS A 628 31.28 19.57 4.55
C LYS A 628 31.05 19.02 5.96
N GLY A 629 29.94 19.42 6.57
CA GLY A 629 29.54 18.94 7.89
C GLY A 629 30.28 19.53 9.08
N ARG A 630 31.10 20.58 8.89
CA ARG A 630 31.84 21.26 9.95
C ARG A 630 31.53 22.75 10.01
N ILE A 631 31.63 23.35 11.19
CA ILE A 631 31.61 24.81 11.33
C ILE A 631 33.01 25.32 11.00
N VAL A 632 33.12 26.15 9.94
CA VAL A 632 34.38 26.67 9.46
C VAL A 632 34.62 28.14 9.83
N GLN A 633 33.52 28.91 10.04
CA GLN A 633 33.61 30.29 10.52
C GLN A 633 32.43 30.57 11.48
N ARG A 634 32.66 31.46 12.46
CA ARG A 634 31.65 31.89 13.43
C ARG A 634 31.89 33.36 13.80
N GLY A 635 30.85 34.17 13.79
CA GLY A 635 30.97 35.60 14.13
C GLY A 635 29.66 36.34 13.89
N THR A 636 29.74 37.63 13.68
CA THR A 636 28.65 38.51 13.22
C THR A 636 28.94 38.95 11.78
N HIS A 637 27.95 39.59 11.13
CA HIS A 637 28.18 40.15 9.79
C HIS A 637 29.40 41.09 9.73
N GLU A 638 29.56 41.96 10.75
CA GLU A 638 30.63 42.92 10.82
C GLU A 638 32.03 42.28 10.91
N THR A 639 32.14 41.14 11.59
CA THR A 639 33.40 40.42 11.72
C THR A 639 33.69 39.58 10.49
N LEU A 640 32.71 38.77 10.05
CA LEU A 640 32.86 37.81 8.96
C LEU A 640 32.97 38.46 7.57
N SER A 641 32.45 39.68 7.39
CA SER A 641 32.62 40.43 6.13
C SER A 641 34.04 40.96 5.92
N LYS A 642 34.83 41.06 7.00
CA LYS A 642 36.25 41.50 6.98
C LYS A 642 37.21 40.32 6.98
N GLU A 643 36.81 39.19 7.54
CA GLU A 643 37.62 37.97 7.64
C GLU A 643 37.69 37.22 6.30
N ASP A 644 38.88 36.86 5.85
CA ASP A 644 39.00 36.05 4.63
C ASP A 644 38.47 34.65 4.84
N GLY A 645 37.43 34.30 4.05
CA GLY A 645 36.75 33.01 4.18
C GLY A 645 35.57 32.84 3.25
N ILE A 646 34.76 31.79 3.52
CA ILE A 646 33.60 31.47 2.72
C ILE A 646 32.57 32.60 2.79
N TYR A 647 32.34 33.17 3.99
CA TYR A 647 31.35 34.23 4.18
C TYR A 647 31.65 35.46 3.31
N LYS A 648 32.87 35.97 3.39
CA LYS A 648 33.29 37.15 2.61
C LYS A 648 33.20 36.90 1.11
N ARG A 649 33.66 35.76 0.65
CA ARG A 649 33.55 35.39 -0.79
C ARG A 649 32.12 35.42 -1.30
N ILE A 650 31.17 34.84 -0.53
CA ILE A 650 29.74 34.86 -0.89
C ILE A 650 29.20 36.29 -0.83
N TYR A 651 29.59 37.06 0.19
CA TYR A 651 29.17 38.46 0.34
C TYR A 651 29.62 39.35 -0.84
N ASP A 652 30.88 39.26 -1.22
CA ASP A 652 31.44 40.02 -2.34
C ASP A 652 30.77 39.62 -3.66
N THR A 653 30.53 38.31 -3.86
CA THR A 653 29.85 37.81 -5.06
C THR A 653 28.40 38.28 -5.13
N GLN A 654 27.67 38.24 -4.04
CA GLN A 654 26.26 38.68 -4.02
C GLN A 654 26.13 40.22 -4.14
N ARG A 655 27.07 40.97 -3.57
CA ARG A 655 27.12 42.43 -3.68
C ARG A 655 27.49 42.91 -5.10
N SER A 656 28.32 42.17 -5.83
CA SER A 656 28.65 42.49 -7.21
C SER A 656 27.55 42.15 -8.22
N ALA A 657 26.56 41.35 -7.83
CA ALA A 657 25.45 40.93 -8.66
C ALA A 657 24.16 41.76 -8.45
N THR A 658 24.15 42.62 -7.42
CA THR A 658 23.11 43.64 -7.14
C THR A 658 23.60 45.01 -7.61
#